data_215fea4db266716fb81198041738c181
#
_entry.id   215fea4db266716fb81198041738c181
#
_cell.length_a   1.000
_cell.length_b   1.000
_cell.length_c   1.000
_cell.angle_alpha   90.00
_cell.angle_beta   90.00
_cell.angle_gamma   90.00
#
_symmetry.space_group_name_H-M   'P 1'
#
loop_
_entity.id
_entity.type
_entity.pdbx_description
1 polymer ?
#
loop_
_entity_poly.entity_id
_entity_poly.type
_entity_poly.pdbx_seq_one_letter_code
_entity_poly.pdbx_strand_id
1 'polypeptide(L)'
;MRSFVSWLGRCLRHRGAAMIATIVGAVLVAGCNNNPWPAGEAATNTLFSANIETSPRHLDPTASYWSNDTPFTYQIYEPPYGYHYLKRPFTLVPKTAEEVVKPMYVDKEGNPLPDDVPGDQVAESVYDVHIKPGILFQPHPAFARDGHGTYYYQAMKPGELGHRRTPFDFEHSDTRELVADDFVYAIKRHATTRITTPIYGIFSEYVVGLKEYGPLIKAEDQKLLAGTDPSSLDKPFLDFRKWPLAGATAPEKYLLRIRIKGKYPQWSYWMQMTFLAPVPWEADAFYAQPGMAEAGLTLDTWPVGTGPYMMAEYIKDRRHVMVRNPNYRGEPYPCEGMPGDKEAGLLDDCGKRMPFIDKLVSTVEREAVPQHGKFRQGFYDMEVFERTDMGMSYRVAMQDSPEVHKEYEEKGFRLDKFSDVNSYFIGFNMLDPVVGAGDTPEQREKHRKLRQAISIAIDWEEYSNIFPAKAGDTAMSLLPPGIFGSRFGTPAGVDPVTHKLVDGKVVRRSIADAKRLMVEAGYPNGRDAKTGLPLVINYDYYAPATPDRKPEIDWVVRQFAKIDIQLEVRATDNNQFQDKVRKGKYQVFWTGWNADYPDAENFLFLLYGPNGKTKFDGENTSNYSNPEYDKLFTQMKLLDDGPQKQAVIDQLVKISQDDAPCSFGFFPFASAAVQHWVYNSKPAILIRDQGRYLRLDPQERVASLKAWNKPIWWPAVLGALAAAALIVFALRSFRRRERMNARGEILPA
;
A
#
# COMPACT_ATOMS: atom_id res chain seq x y z
N MET A 1 39.17 -7.00 -47.24
CA MET A 1 40.11 -6.33 -46.30
C MET A 1 41.00 -5.29 -46.97
N ARG A 2 41.68 -5.56 -48.07
CA ARG A 2 42.55 -4.56 -48.80
C ARG A 2 41.77 -3.34 -49.30
N SER A 3 40.56 -3.46 -49.74
CA SER A 3 39.70 -2.37 -50.24
C SER A 3 39.22 -1.42 -49.13
N PHE A 4 38.91 -1.93 -47.92
CA PHE A 4 38.48 -1.14 -46.76
C PHE A 4 39.64 -0.29 -46.19
N VAL A 5 40.85 -0.84 -46.14
CA VAL A 5 42.05 -0.15 -45.65
C VAL A 5 42.49 0.99 -46.59
N SER A 6 42.31 0.81 -47.93
CA SER A 6 42.60 1.86 -48.91
C SER A 6 41.55 2.98 -48.92
N TRP A 7 40.31 2.68 -48.57
CA TRP A 7 39.24 3.67 -48.41
C TRP A 7 39.41 4.50 -47.12
N LEU A 8 39.74 3.85 -45.97
CA LEU A 8 40.11 4.56 -44.75
C LEU A 8 41.32 5.46 -44.91
N GLY A 9 42.36 5.01 -45.67
CA GLY A 9 43.54 5.79 -45.94
C GLY A 9 43.33 7.05 -46.81
N ARG A 10 42.32 7.05 -47.68
CA ARG A 10 41.91 8.22 -48.47
C ARG A 10 40.98 9.17 -47.72
N CYS A 11 40.07 8.67 -46.85
CA CYS A 11 39.25 9.52 -46.00
C CYS A 11 40.05 10.30 -44.95
N LEU A 12 41.15 9.75 -44.45
CA LEU A 12 42.02 10.37 -43.47
C LEU A 12 42.87 11.54 -44.03
N ARG A 13 42.99 11.73 -45.38
CA ARG A 13 43.89 12.76 -45.94
C ARG A 13 43.38 14.18 -45.95
N HIS A 14 42.04 14.49 -45.99
CA HIS A 14 41.59 15.89 -46.07
C HIS A 14 40.29 16.26 -45.34
N ARG A 15 39.42 15.32 -44.87
CA ARG A 15 38.18 15.66 -44.15
C ARG A 15 37.85 14.73 -42.97
N GLY A 16 38.54 13.59 -42.86
CA GLY A 16 38.24 12.55 -41.88
C GLY A 16 38.61 12.90 -40.43
N ALA A 17 39.71 13.60 -40.23
CA ALA A 17 40.16 13.99 -38.89
C ALA A 17 39.19 15.02 -38.23
N ALA A 18 38.68 15.95 -39.04
CA ALA A 18 37.66 16.90 -38.56
C ALA A 18 36.33 16.22 -38.25
N MET A 19 35.90 15.26 -39.08
CA MET A 19 34.65 14.51 -38.88
C MET A 19 34.74 13.56 -37.69
N ILE A 20 35.87 12.88 -37.48
CA ILE A 20 36.08 12.03 -36.28
C ILE A 20 36.19 12.92 -35.02
N ALA A 21 36.85 14.05 -35.07
CA ALA A 21 36.92 14.99 -33.97
C ALA A 21 35.52 15.58 -33.65
N THR A 22 34.70 15.84 -34.68
CA THR A 22 33.32 16.31 -34.51
C THR A 22 32.41 15.21 -33.94
N ILE A 23 32.55 13.96 -34.40
CA ILE A 23 31.80 12.82 -33.87
C ILE A 23 32.25 12.51 -32.44
N VAL A 24 33.53 12.49 -32.15
CA VAL A 24 34.04 12.30 -30.78
C VAL A 24 33.65 13.49 -29.89
N GLY A 25 33.70 14.71 -30.40
CA GLY A 25 33.19 15.89 -29.70
C GLY A 25 31.71 15.84 -29.47
N ALA A 26 30.91 15.41 -30.44
CA ALA A 26 29.44 15.24 -30.29
C ALA A 26 29.09 14.10 -29.32
N VAL A 27 29.83 13.00 -29.30
CA VAL A 27 29.65 11.90 -28.32
C VAL A 27 30.13 12.32 -26.92
N LEU A 28 31.12 13.17 -26.81
CA LEU A 28 31.59 13.73 -25.53
C LEU A 28 30.66 14.85 -25.01
N VAL A 29 29.98 15.59 -25.89
CA VAL A 29 29.01 16.62 -25.53
C VAL A 29 27.60 16.01 -25.28
N ALA A 30 27.28 14.91 -25.93
CA ALA A 30 26.16 14.04 -25.55
C ALA A 30 26.41 13.29 -24.23
N GLY A 31 27.43 13.76 -23.47
CA GLY A 31 27.85 13.20 -22.21
C GLY A 31 26.72 12.91 -21.29
N CYS A 32 26.70 11.70 -20.86
CA CYS A 32 25.92 11.00 -19.89
C CYS A 32 25.08 11.89 -18.95
N ASN A 33 24.01 12.43 -19.47
CA ASN A 33 22.93 12.94 -18.64
C ASN A 33 22.05 11.73 -18.29
N ASN A 34 22.23 11.18 -17.08
CA ASN A 34 21.40 10.08 -16.57
C ASN A 34 20.08 10.55 -15.99
N ASN A 35 19.72 11.82 -16.21
CA ASN A 35 18.42 12.35 -15.81
C ASN A 35 17.29 11.60 -16.56
N PRO A 36 16.39 10.87 -15.85
CA PRO A 36 15.32 10.11 -16.49
C PRO A 36 14.21 11.02 -17.06
N TRP A 37 14.21 12.31 -16.71
CA TRP A 37 13.16 13.25 -17.06
C TRP A 37 13.51 14.07 -18.30
N PRO A 38 12.53 14.46 -19.12
CA PRO A 38 12.75 15.38 -20.22
C PRO A 38 13.35 16.71 -19.76
N ALA A 39 14.08 17.37 -20.66
CA ALA A 39 14.65 18.67 -20.36
C ALA A 39 13.57 19.69 -19.96
N GLY A 40 13.78 20.39 -18.85
CA GLY A 40 12.85 21.36 -18.29
C GLY A 40 11.81 20.79 -17.32
N GLU A 41 11.52 19.50 -17.31
CA GLU A 41 10.55 18.89 -16.37
C GLU A 41 10.91 19.14 -14.90
N ALA A 42 12.18 19.17 -14.54
CA ALA A 42 12.62 19.46 -13.19
C ALA A 42 12.22 20.88 -12.70
N ALA A 43 11.95 21.80 -13.60
CA ALA A 43 11.52 23.18 -13.28
C ALA A 43 9.99 23.31 -13.13
N THR A 44 9.23 22.25 -13.43
CA THR A 44 7.78 22.26 -13.32
C THR A 44 7.32 21.93 -11.90
N ASN A 45 6.11 22.33 -11.54
CA ASN A 45 5.50 22.01 -10.26
C ASN A 45 4.95 20.56 -10.26
N THR A 46 5.88 19.61 -10.44
CA THR A 46 5.64 18.17 -10.58
C THR A 46 6.35 17.41 -9.48
N LEU A 47 5.65 16.54 -8.76
CA LEU A 47 6.23 15.59 -7.83
C LEU A 47 6.65 14.33 -8.58
N PHE A 48 7.91 13.94 -8.45
CA PHE A 48 8.44 12.70 -8.99
C PHE A 48 8.67 11.69 -7.86
N SER A 49 8.09 10.51 -7.99
CA SER A 49 8.22 9.44 -7.00
C SER A 49 8.37 8.07 -7.67
N ALA A 50 8.90 7.13 -6.91
CA ALA A 50 8.96 5.72 -7.28
C ALA A 50 8.49 4.88 -6.09
N ASN A 51 7.24 5.08 -5.71
CA ASN A 51 6.63 4.48 -4.54
C ASN A 51 5.90 3.15 -4.84
N ILE A 52 5.98 2.63 -6.08
CA ILE A 52 5.33 1.40 -6.50
C ILE A 52 6.30 0.45 -7.20
N GLU A 53 6.24 -0.85 -6.91
CA GLU A 53 7.00 -1.91 -7.59
C GLU A 53 6.27 -2.49 -8.79
N THR A 54 4.95 -2.44 -8.74
CA THR A 54 4.05 -2.90 -9.79
C THR A 54 2.98 -1.86 -10.04
N SER A 55 2.46 -1.82 -11.24
CA SER A 55 1.30 -0.97 -11.56
C SER A 55 0.12 -1.28 -10.64
N PRO A 56 -0.73 -0.29 -10.33
CA PRO A 56 -2.00 -0.55 -9.66
C PRO A 56 -2.80 -1.59 -10.44
N ARG A 57 -3.43 -2.50 -9.70
CA ARG A 57 -4.26 -3.56 -10.28
C ARG A 57 -5.65 -3.06 -10.59
N HIS A 58 -6.20 -2.29 -9.67
CA HIS A 58 -7.56 -1.80 -9.72
C HIS A 58 -7.63 -0.33 -9.29
N LEU A 59 -7.98 0.55 -10.23
CA LEU A 59 -8.31 1.94 -9.92
C LEU A 59 -9.83 2.15 -9.81
N ASP A 60 -10.65 1.13 -10.10
CA ASP A 60 -12.08 1.11 -9.78
C ASP A 60 -12.25 1.08 -8.24
N PRO A 61 -12.96 2.04 -7.61
CA PRO A 61 -13.07 2.12 -6.17
C PRO A 61 -13.80 0.93 -5.55
N THR A 62 -14.62 0.20 -6.33
CA THR A 62 -15.30 -1.02 -5.91
C THR A 62 -14.34 -2.19 -5.68
N ALA A 63 -13.20 -2.22 -6.37
CA ALA A 63 -12.20 -3.30 -6.33
C ALA A 63 -10.86 -2.88 -5.70
N SER A 64 -10.56 -1.58 -5.66
CA SER A 64 -9.28 -1.04 -5.21
C SER A 64 -9.08 -1.23 -3.70
N TYR A 65 -8.12 -2.08 -3.31
CA TYR A 65 -7.81 -2.36 -1.91
C TYR A 65 -6.31 -2.43 -1.61
N TRP A 66 -5.52 -2.81 -2.59
CA TRP A 66 -4.10 -3.05 -2.42
C TRP A 66 -3.29 -1.76 -2.19
N SER A 67 -2.21 -1.88 -1.45
CA SER A 67 -1.29 -0.76 -1.16
C SER A 67 -0.73 -0.07 -2.42
N ASN A 68 -0.66 -0.77 -3.56
CA ASN A 68 -0.26 -0.18 -4.84
C ASN A 68 -1.38 0.62 -5.53
N ASP A 69 -2.65 0.37 -5.20
CA ASP A 69 -3.82 1.03 -5.81
C ASP A 69 -4.17 2.32 -5.06
N THR A 70 -4.13 2.26 -3.73
CA THR A 70 -4.63 3.31 -2.85
C THR A 70 -3.90 4.66 -2.98
N PRO A 71 -2.60 4.76 -3.29
CA PRO A 71 -1.94 6.05 -3.55
C PRO A 71 -2.52 6.83 -4.74
N PHE A 72 -3.22 6.13 -5.65
CA PHE A 72 -3.91 6.74 -6.79
C PHE A 72 -5.37 7.00 -6.48
N THR A 73 -6.09 5.99 -6.00
CA THR A 73 -7.54 6.08 -5.82
C THR A 73 -7.96 7.14 -4.81
N TYR A 74 -7.21 7.32 -3.72
CA TYR A 74 -7.49 8.37 -2.73
C TYR A 74 -7.15 9.80 -3.19
N GLN A 75 -6.39 9.96 -4.29
CA GLN A 75 -6.20 11.26 -4.93
C GLN A 75 -7.32 11.61 -5.91
N ILE A 76 -8.01 10.59 -6.46
CA ILE A 76 -9.00 10.75 -7.53
C ILE A 76 -10.42 10.73 -6.97
N TYR A 77 -10.68 9.86 -5.99
CA TYR A 77 -11.99 9.73 -5.36
C TYR A 77 -12.05 10.41 -4.00
N GLU A 78 -13.22 10.92 -3.66
CA GLU A 78 -13.48 11.50 -2.35
C GLU A 78 -14.69 10.83 -1.70
N PRO A 79 -14.48 9.98 -0.68
CA PRO A 79 -15.57 9.44 0.14
C PRO A 79 -16.20 10.54 1.01
N PRO A 80 -17.29 10.25 1.76
CA PRO A 80 -17.93 11.22 2.66
C PRO A 80 -16.96 11.84 3.67
N TYR A 81 -16.06 11.03 4.25
CA TYR A 81 -15.10 11.44 5.29
C TYR A 81 -13.66 11.20 4.86
N GLY A 82 -12.74 11.71 5.67
CA GLY A 82 -11.30 11.44 5.60
C GLY A 82 -10.69 11.65 6.97
N TYR A 83 -9.37 11.48 7.10
CA TYR A 83 -8.67 11.81 8.34
C TYR A 83 -8.07 13.20 8.28
N HIS A 84 -8.03 13.86 9.44
CA HIS A 84 -7.28 15.09 9.60
C HIS A 84 -5.79 14.82 9.37
N TYR A 85 -5.16 15.55 8.45
CA TYR A 85 -3.79 15.28 7.99
C TYR A 85 -2.76 15.24 9.13
N LEU A 86 -2.82 16.18 10.05
CA LEU A 86 -1.78 16.38 11.06
C LEU A 86 -2.09 15.77 12.44
N LYS A 87 -3.38 15.58 12.79
CA LYS A 87 -3.78 15.11 14.13
C LYS A 87 -3.56 13.61 14.33
N ARG A 88 -3.04 13.25 15.51
CA ARG A 88 -2.95 11.88 16.04
C ARG A 88 -3.43 11.91 17.51
N PRO A 89 -4.25 10.94 17.95
CA PRO A 89 -4.86 9.82 17.16
C PRO A 89 -5.65 10.33 15.96
N PHE A 90 -5.84 9.44 14.96
CA PHE A 90 -6.54 9.80 13.74
C PHE A 90 -7.96 10.26 14.01
N THR A 91 -8.30 11.44 13.53
CA THR A 91 -9.60 12.07 13.71
C THR A 91 -10.32 12.20 12.37
N LEU A 92 -11.54 11.69 12.27
CA LEU A 92 -12.37 11.85 11.08
C LEU A 92 -12.72 13.32 10.85
N VAL A 93 -12.67 13.72 9.59
CA VAL A 93 -13.12 15.04 9.11
C VAL A 93 -14.00 14.88 7.89
N PRO A 94 -14.96 15.80 7.65
CA PRO A 94 -15.82 15.72 6.47
C PRO A 94 -15.03 16.07 5.20
N LYS A 95 -15.21 15.26 4.14
CA LYS A 95 -14.69 15.51 2.78
C LYS A 95 -15.83 15.97 1.85
N THR A 96 -16.58 15.04 1.28
CA THR A 96 -17.77 15.38 0.47
C THR A 96 -19.00 15.63 1.33
N ALA A 97 -19.06 15.10 2.55
CA ALA A 97 -20.10 15.40 3.53
C ALA A 97 -19.89 16.78 4.17
N GLU A 98 -20.95 17.40 4.64
CA GLU A 98 -20.92 18.67 5.38
C GLU A 98 -20.29 18.50 6.76
N GLU A 99 -20.61 17.39 7.45
CA GLU A 99 -20.09 17.04 8.78
C GLU A 99 -19.92 15.52 8.96
N VAL A 100 -19.26 15.11 10.03
CA VAL A 100 -19.21 13.70 10.46
C VAL A 100 -20.43 13.45 11.34
N VAL A 101 -21.41 12.72 10.80
CA VAL A 101 -22.70 12.50 11.49
C VAL A 101 -22.62 11.35 12.48
N LYS A 102 -23.40 11.44 13.56
CA LYS A 102 -23.75 10.29 14.41
C LYS A 102 -24.97 9.58 13.84
N PRO A 103 -25.06 8.24 13.97
CA PRO A 103 -26.26 7.52 13.55
C PRO A 103 -27.43 7.79 14.49
N MET A 104 -28.63 7.77 13.96
CA MET A 104 -29.85 7.57 14.72
C MET A 104 -30.06 6.07 14.90
N TYR A 105 -30.22 5.61 16.14
CA TYR A 105 -30.55 4.22 16.45
C TYR A 105 -32.05 4.02 16.42
N VAL A 106 -32.51 2.87 15.90
CA VAL A 106 -33.92 2.53 15.87
C VAL A 106 -34.15 1.08 16.34
N ASP A 107 -35.34 0.85 16.94
CA ASP A 107 -35.81 -0.48 17.30
C ASP A 107 -36.36 -1.25 16.08
N LYS A 108 -36.89 -2.46 16.31
CA LYS A 108 -37.47 -3.32 15.25
C LYS A 108 -38.73 -2.74 14.62
N GLU A 109 -39.42 -1.87 15.32
CA GLU A 109 -40.59 -1.16 14.88
C GLU A 109 -40.27 0.15 14.16
N GLY A 110 -38.96 0.56 14.16
CA GLY A 110 -38.46 1.78 13.53
C GLY A 110 -38.55 3.02 14.42
N ASN A 111 -38.81 2.88 15.72
CA ASN A 111 -38.86 4.01 16.65
C ASN A 111 -37.44 4.43 17.05
N PRO A 112 -37.16 5.75 17.16
CA PRO A 112 -35.85 6.25 17.59
C PRO A 112 -35.51 5.80 19.01
N LEU A 113 -34.26 5.44 19.23
CA LEU A 113 -33.69 5.05 20.52
C LEU A 113 -32.66 6.09 21.00
N PRO A 114 -32.40 6.19 22.32
CA PRO A 114 -31.36 7.05 22.86
C PRO A 114 -29.94 6.67 22.36
N ASP A 115 -28.99 7.63 22.34
CA ASP A 115 -27.62 7.39 21.89
C ASP A 115 -26.86 6.35 22.75
N ASP A 116 -27.17 6.28 24.04
CA ASP A 116 -26.55 5.37 25.03
C ASP A 116 -27.25 3.99 25.13
N VAL A 117 -28.19 3.70 24.22
CA VAL A 117 -28.88 2.43 24.20
C VAL A 117 -27.93 1.24 24.10
N PRO A 118 -28.18 0.13 24.85
CA PRO A 118 -27.42 -1.11 24.68
C PRO A 118 -27.52 -1.63 23.24
N GLY A 119 -26.36 -2.06 22.69
CA GLY A 119 -26.26 -2.42 21.27
C GLY A 119 -27.17 -3.58 20.83
N ASP A 120 -27.52 -4.48 21.75
CA ASP A 120 -28.45 -5.60 21.52
C ASP A 120 -29.94 -5.17 21.35
N GLN A 121 -30.28 -3.95 21.73
CA GLN A 121 -31.62 -3.36 21.55
C GLN A 121 -31.74 -2.59 20.23
N VAL A 122 -30.63 -2.29 19.56
CA VAL A 122 -30.61 -1.56 18.29
C VAL A 122 -30.86 -2.52 17.14
N ALA A 123 -31.96 -2.32 16.42
CA ALA A 123 -32.25 -3.07 15.21
C ALA A 123 -31.48 -2.52 14.00
N GLU A 124 -31.44 -1.20 13.86
CA GLU A 124 -30.70 -0.53 12.80
C GLU A 124 -30.06 0.78 13.28
N SER A 125 -28.93 1.12 12.64
CA SER A 125 -28.32 2.45 12.73
C SER A 125 -28.54 3.18 11.41
N VAL A 126 -29.11 4.36 11.46
CA VAL A 126 -29.45 5.20 10.30
C VAL A 126 -28.51 6.40 10.24
N TYR A 127 -27.74 6.52 9.17
CA TYR A 127 -26.84 7.63 8.91
C TYR A 127 -27.45 8.53 7.84
N ASP A 128 -27.79 9.76 8.18
CA ASP A 128 -28.24 10.80 7.27
C ASP A 128 -27.07 11.75 6.99
N VAL A 129 -26.41 11.53 5.84
CA VAL A 129 -25.20 12.24 5.45
C VAL A 129 -25.55 13.31 4.43
N HIS A 130 -25.44 14.60 4.82
CA HIS A 130 -25.62 15.72 3.93
C HIS A 130 -24.35 15.93 3.07
N ILE A 131 -24.51 15.86 1.76
CA ILE A 131 -23.42 16.06 0.78
C ILE A 131 -23.32 17.55 0.45
N LYS A 132 -22.11 18.09 0.45
CA LYS A 132 -21.84 19.48 0.07
C LYS A 132 -22.30 19.74 -1.37
N PRO A 133 -23.15 20.74 -1.62
CA PRO A 133 -23.54 21.12 -2.98
C PRO A 133 -22.37 21.74 -3.74
N GLY A 134 -22.44 21.72 -5.08
CA GLY A 134 -21.44 22.35 -5.97
C GLY A 134 -20.15 21.55 -6.18
N ILE A 135 -20.03 20.34 -5.66
CA ILE A 135 -18.89 19.44 -5.99
C ILE A 135 -19.09 18.93 -7.41
N LEU A 136 -18.05 19.06 -8.25
CA LEU A 136 -18.09 18.61 -9.64
C LEU A 136 -17.17 17.38 -9.82
N PHE A 137 -17.60 16.47 -10.70
CA PHE A 137 -16.71 15.44 -11.22
C PHE A 137 -15.63 16.06 -12.12
N GLN A 138 -14.51 15.34 -12.28
CA GLN A 138 -13.51 15.69 -13.29
C GLN A 138 -14.11 15.76 -14.69
N PRO A 139 -13.55 16.55 -15.63
CA PRO A 139 -14.01 16.52 -17.03
C PRO A 139 -13.82 15.11 -17.61
N HIS A 140 -14.90 14.58 -18.22
CA HIS A 140 -14.87 13.24 -18.80
C HIS A 140 -15.86 13.09 -19.96
N PRO A 141 -15.52 12.31 -21.02
CA PRO A 141 -16.42 12.05 -22.15
C PRO A 141 -17.77 11.42 -21.75
N ALA A 142 -17.80 10.65 -20.66
CA ALA A 142 -19.03 10.04 -20.14
C ALA A 142 -20.14 11.04 -19.83
N PHE A 143 -19.81 12.30 -19.53
CA PHE A 143 -20.76 13.35 -19.21
C PHE A 143 -21.16 14.20 -20.42
N ALA A 144 -20.43 14.08 -21.55
CA ALA A 144 -20.61 14.92 -22.71
C ALA A 144 -21.99 14.71 -23.36
N ARG A 145 -22.76 15.79 -23.52
CA ARG A 145 -24.10 15.81 -24.13
C ARG A 145 -24.18 16.81 -25.27
N ASP A 146 -25.04 16.51 -26.24
CA ASP A 146 -25.37 17.44 -27.30
C ASP A 146 -26.31 18.53 -26.81
N GLY A 147 -26.64 19.46 -27.72
CA GLY A 147 -27.57 20.57 -27.43
C GLY A 147 -29.02 20.14 -27.09
N HIS A 148 -29.36 18.88 -27.26
CA HIS A 148 -30.63 18.24 -26.90
C HIS A 148 -30.57 17.43 -25.62
N GLY A 149 -29.39 17.35 -24.96
CA GLY A 149 -29.19 16.62 -23.74
C GLY A 149 -28.90 15.13 -23.93
N THR A 150 -28.69 14.67 -25.18
CA THR A 150 -28.33 13.26 -25.47
C THR A 150 -26.84 13.06 -25.29
N TYR A 151 -26.45 11.97 -24.63
CA TYR A 151 -25.05 11.63 -24.45
C TYR A 151 -24.39 11.24 -25.76
N TYR A 152 -23.23 11.83 -26.08
CA TYR A 152 -22.48 11.55 -27.31
C TYR A 152 -22.01 10.10 -27.38
N TYR A 153 -21.64 9.50 -26.23
CA TYR A 153 -20.89 8.25 -26.21
C TYR A 153 -21.55 7.12 -25.38
N GLN A 154 -22.87 7.15 -25.19
CA GLN A 154 -23.59 6.06 -24.49
C GLN A 154 -24.38 5.12 -25.43
N ALA A 155 -24.27 5.30 -26.74
CA ALA A 155 -24.92 4.46 -27.75
C ALA A 155 -24.03 4.23 -28.97
N MET A 156 -22.74 3.96 -28.73
CA MET A 156 -21.74 3.73 -29.77
C MET A 156 -21.98 2.39 -30.48
N LYS A 157 -21.77 2.39 -31.80
CA LYS A 157 -21.81 1.16 -32.60
C LYS A 157 -20.46 0.45 -32.58
N PRO A 158 -20.43 -0.89 -32.81
CA PRO A 158 -19.19 -1.60 -33.04
C PRO A 158 -18.30 -0.91 -34.09
N GLY A 159 -17.04 -0.68 -33.74
CA GLY A 159 -16.07 0.00 -34.61
C GLY A 159 -16.02 1.53 -34.46
N GLU A 160 -16.99 2.20 -33.82
CA GLU A 160 -16.97 3.65 -33.62
C GLU A 160 -15.88 4.13 -32.65
N LEU A 161 -15.36 3.24 -31.81
CA LEU A 161 -14.23 3.58 -30.93
C LEU A 161 -12.98 3.97 -31.74
N GLY A 162 -12.72 3.31 -32.87
CA GLY A 162 -11.60 3.63 -33.76
C GLY A 162 -10.24 3.48 -33.07
N HIS A 163 -9.44 4.54 -33.12
CA HIS A 163 -8.08 4.55 -32.56
C HIS A 163 -7.98 5.12 -31.14
N ARG A 164 -9.11 5.43 -30.50
CA ARG A 164 -9.11 6.02 -29.15
C ARG A 164 -8.60 5.00 -28.13
N ARG A 165 -7.69 5.46 -27.24
CA ARG A 165 -7.05 4.65 -26.20
C ARG A 165 -7.09 5.30 -24.83
N THR A 166 -7.45 6.58 -24.78
CA THR A 166 -7.58 7.38 -23.56
C THR A 166 -8.87 8.19 -23.60
N PRO A 167 -9.41 8.61 -22.44
CA PRO A 167 -10.54 9.54 -22.41
C PRO A 167 -10.26 10.87 -23.12
N PHE A 168 -8.98 11.26 -23.26
CA PHE A 168 -8.57 12.51 -23.93
C PHE A 168 -8.62 12.44 -25.47
N ASP A 169 -8.79 11.25 -26.04
CA ASP A 169 -8.92 11.05 -27.49
C ASP A 169 -10.34 11.33 -27.99
N PHE A 170 -11.29 11.61 -27.09
CA PHE A 170 -12.67 11.93 -27.42
C PHE A 170 -12.84 13.43 -27.62
N GLU A 171 -13.58 13.82 -28.66
CA GLU A 171 -13.75 15.21 -29.05
C GLU A 171 -14.54 16.03 -28.03
N HIS A 172 -15.54 15.39 -27.38
CA HIS A 172 -16.40 16.05 -26.41
C HIS A 172 -16.16 15.53 -25.01
N SER A 173 -16.03 16.44 -24.07
CA SER A 173 -15.89 16.18 -22.63
C SER A 173 -16.69 17.21 -21.86
N ASP A 174 -17.30 16.77 -20.75
CA ASP A 174 -18.10 17.64 -19.90
C ASP A 174 -17.98 17.17 -18.44
N THR A 175 -18.71 17.79 -17.55
CA THR A 175 -18.79 17.46 -16.12
C THR A 175 -20.23 17.51 -15.64
N ARG A 176 -20.46 17.00 -14.44
CA ARG A 176 -21.69 17.26 -13.69
C ARG A 176 -21.45 17.32 -12.19
N GLU A 177 -22.43 17.86 -11.51
CA GLU A 177 -22.45 17.94 -10.06
C GLU A 177 -22.63 16.55 -9.42
N LEU A 178 -21.90 16.32 -8.31
CA LEU A 178 -22.04 15.20 -7.41
C LEU A 178 -23.40 15.29 -6.67
N VAL A 179 -24.12 14.18 -6.62
CA VAL A 179 -25.38 14.03 -5.88
C VAL A 179 -25.37 12.78 -5.00
N ALA A 180 -26.28 12.69 -4.05
CA ALA A 180 -26.36 11.56 -3.13
C ALA A 180 -26.57 10.20 -3.83
N ASP A 181 -27.29 10.19 -4.97
CA ASP A 181 -27.48 8.99 -5.79
C ASP A 181 -26.18 8.36 -6.31
N ASP A 182 -25.09 9.12 -6.45
CA ASP A 182 -23.80 8.59 -6.89
C ASP A 182 -23.17 7.66 -5.82
N PHE A 183 -23.42 7.97 -4.55
CA PHE A 183 -23.02 7.10 -3.44
C PHE A 183 -23.92 5.86 -3.34
N VAL A 184 -25.23 6.04 -3.54
CA VAL A 184 -26.18 4.92 -3.60
C VAL A 184 -25.81 3.96 -4.72
N TYR A 185 -25.45 4.49 -5.89
CA TYR A 185 -24.98 3.71 -7.03
C TYR A 185 -23.69 2.95 -6.70
N ALA A 186 -22.70 3.61 -6.08
CA ALA A 186 -21.46 2.98 -5.67
C ALA A 186 -21.68 1.82 -4.68
N ILE A 187 -22.55 1.99 -3.68
CA ILE A 187 -22.89 0.93 -2.71
C ILE A 187 -23.53 -0.27 -3.41
N LYS A 188 -24.43 -0.04 -4.36
CA LYS A 188 -25.08 -1.09 -5.15
C LYS A 188 -24.07 -1.86 -6.04
N ARG A 189 -23.04 -1.18 -6.56
CA ARG A 189 -21.99 -1.81 -7.38
C ARG A 189 -21.24 -2.92 -6.65
N HIS A 190 -21.14 -2.88 -5.32
CA HIS A 190 -20.52 -3.96 -4.56
C HIS A 190 -21.23 -5.32 -4.71
N ALA A 191 -22.49 -5.35 -5.13
CA ALA A 191 -23.23 -6.58 -5.40
C ALA A 191 -22.94 -7.19 -6.79
N THR A 192 -22.10 -6.55 -7.63
CA THR A 192 -21.76 -7.07 -8.95
C THR A 192 -20.96 -8.37 -8.87
N THR A 193 -21.11 -9.24 -9.87
CA THR A 193 -20.25 -10.42 -10.09
C THR A 193 -19.19 -10.19 -11.15
N ARG A 194 -19.18 -9.03 -11.80
CA ARG A 194 -18.26 -8.68 -12.91
C ARG A 194 -16.90 -8.21 -12.39
N ILE A 195 -16.84 -7.71 -11.17
CA ILE A 195 -15.65 -7.19 -10.51
C ILE A 195 -15.51 -7.93 -9.18
N THR A 196 -14.29 -8.27 -8.79
CA THR A 196 -14.02 -8.82 -7.45
C THR A 196 -14.06 -7.69 -6.44
N THR A 197 -15.07 -7.67 -5.57
CA THR A 197 -15.19 -6.68 -4.52
C THR A 197 -14.70 -7.27 -3.19
N PRO A 198 -13.62 -6.78 -2.61
CA PRO A 198 -13.00 -7.40 -1.43
C PRO A 198 -13.86 -7.26 -0.17
N ILE A 199 -14.79 -6.31 -0.14
CA ILE A 199 -15.58 -5.96 1.05
C ILE A 199 -17.05 -6.41 0.97
N TYR A 200 -17.50 -7.02 -0.14
CA TYR A 200 -18.91 -7.39 -0.28
C TYR A 200 -19.39 -8.28 0.87
N GLY A 201 -18.57 -9.22 1.33
CA GLY A 201 -18.89 -10.08 2.46
C GLY A 201 -19.29 -9.28 3.71
N ILE A 202 -18.44 -8.31 4.09
CA ILE A 202 -18.67 -7.45 5.26
C ILE A 202 -19.86 -6.52 5.01
N PHE A 203 -19.91 -5.84 3.88
CA PHE A 203 -21.00 -4.91 3.57
C PHE A 203 -22.36 -5.58 3.54
N SER A 204 -22.47 -6.80 3.00
CA SER A 204 -23.73 -7.55 2.94
C SER A 204 -24.24 -7.99 4.31
N GLU A 205 -23.37 -8.11 5.31
CA GLU A 205 -23.79 -8.40 6.68
C GLU A 205 -24.37 -7.16 7.37
N TYR A 206 -23.83 -5.96 7.07
CA TYR A 206 -24.27 -4.73 7.74
C TYR A 206 -25.31 -3.95 6.94
N VAL A 207 -25.09 -3.66 5.66
CA VAL A 207 -26.02 -2.82 4.88
C VAL A 207 -27.34 -3.53 4.67
N VAL A 208 -28.44 -2.88 5.11
CA VAL A 208 -29.79 -3.46 5.07
C VAL A 208 -30.19 -3.82 3.63
N GLY A 209 -30.53 -5.08 3.41
CA GLY A 209 -30.97 -5.60 2.11
C GLY A 209 -29.88 -5.90 1.10
N LEU A 210 -28.58 -5.61 1.38
CA LEU A 210 -27.50 -5.84 0.40
C LEU A 210 -27.21 -7.34 0.21
N LYS A 211 -27.42 -8.15 1.23
CA LYS A 211 -27.27 -9.61 1.14
C LYS A 211 -28.26 -10.23 0.17
N GLU A 212 -29.50 -9.78 0.20
CA GLU A 212 -30.59 -10.21 -0.70
C GLU A 212 -30.43 -9.58 -2.10
N TYR A 213 -29.87 -8.39 -2.16
CA TYR A 213 -29.61 -7.65 -3.41
C TYR A 213 -28.59 -8.35 -4.31
N GLY A 214 -27.55 -8.99 -3.74
CA GLY A 214 -26.52 -9.69 -4.52
C GLY A 214 -27.05 -10.80 -5.43
N PRO A 215 -27.82 -11.79 -4.92
CA PRO A 215 -28.46 -12.81 -5.77
C PRO A 215 -29.41 -12.24 -6.83
N LEU A 216 -30.13 -11.16 -6.52
CA LEU A 216 -30.96 -10.45 -7.50
C LEU A 216 -30.13 -9.91 -8.65
N ILE A 217 -29.08 -9.15 -8.33
CA ILE A 217 -28.18 -8.56 -9.36
C ILE A 217 -27.51 -9.65 -10.18
N LYS A 218 -27.05 -10.73 -9.55
CA LYS A 218 -26.48 -11.88 -10.25
C LYS A 218 -27.45 -12.48 -11.27
N ALA A 219 -28.70 -12.66 -10.90
CA ALA A 219 -29.72 -13.20 -11.79
C ALA A 219 -30.05 -12.25 -12.96
N GLU A 220 -30.13 -10.96 -12.70
CA GLU A 220 -30.38 -9.94 -13.73
C GLU A 220 -29.17 -9.79 -14.67
N ASP A 221 -27.96 -9.86 -14.14
CA ASP A 221 -26.74 -9.87 -14.94
C ASP A 221 -26.66 -11.09 -15.87
N GLN A 222 -27.01 -12.28 -15.37
CA GLN A 222 -27.06 -13.49 -16.20
C GLN A 222 -28.08 -13.37 -17.35
N LYS A 223 -29.24 -12.74 -17.11
CA LYS A 223 -30.21 -12.46 -18.19
C LYS A 223 -29.64 -11.48 -19.21
N LEU A 224 -28.96 -10.43 -18.75
CA LEU A 224 -28.36 -9.41 -19.61
C LEU A 224 -27.23 -10.00 -20.47
N LEU A 225 -26.47 -10.95 -19.94
CA LEU A 225 -25.38 -11.64 -20.63
C LEU A 225 -25.86 -12.79 -21.54
N ALA A 226 -27.14 -13.14 -21.48
CA ALA A 226 -27.69 -14.19 -22.36
C ALA A 226 -27.51 -13.81 -23.83
N GLY A 227 -26.76 -14.61 -24.58
CA GLY A 227 -26.42 -14.34 -25.99
C GLY A 227 -25.15 -13.51 -26.21
N THR A 228 -24.47 -13.05 -25.15
CA THR A 228 -23.14 -12.42 -25.24
C THR A 228 -22.07 -13.52 -25.28
N ASP A 229 -21.06 -13.36 -26.14
CA ASP A 229 -19.90 -14.26 -26.15
C ASP A 229 -19.21 -14.24 -24.78
N PRO A 230 -19.09 -15.40 -24.09
CA PRO A 230 -18.44 -15.46 -22.78
C PRO A 230 -16.97 -15.01 -22.81
N SER A 231 -16.28 -15.13 -23.94
CA SER A 231 -14.88 -14.72 -24.11
C SER A 231 -14.72 -13.23 -24.40
N SER A 232 -15.77 -12.52 -24.79
CA SER A 232 -15.72 -11.07 -25.02
C SER A 232 -15.43 -10.33 -23.72
N LEU A 233 -14.53 -9.36 -23.76
CA LEU A 233 -14.29 -8.42 -22.66
C LEU A 233 -15.41 -7.41 -22.55
N ASP A 234 -16.04 -7.04 -23.67
CA ASP A 234 -17.17 -6.11 -23.69
C ASP A 234 -18.42 -6.80 -23.09
N LYS A 235 -18.99 -6.13 -22.10
CA LYS A 235 -20.22 -6.57 -21.43
C LYS A 235 -21.27 -5.46 -21.52
N PRO A 236 -22.55 -5.77 -21.79
CA PRO A 236 -23.61 -4.76 -21.79
C PRO A 236 -23.68 -4.00 -20.47
N PHE A 237 -24.07 -2.75 -20.49
CA PHE A 237 -24.21 -1.92 -19.30
C PHE A 237 -25.20 -2.51 -18.28
N LEU A 238 -24.74 -2.79 -17.07
CA LEU A 238 -25.56 -3.25 -15.95
C LEU A 238 -25.99 -2.02 -15.13
N ASP A 239 -27.21 -1.59 -15.35
CA ASP A 239 -27.74 -0.36 -14.72
C ASP A 239 -28.33 -0.63 -13.32
N PHE A 240 -27.52 -0.46 -12.28
CA PHE A 240 -27.94 -0.67 -10.88
C PHE A 240 -29.05 0.27 -10.40
N ARG A 241 -29.36 1.36 -11.14
CA ARG A 241 -30.45 2.28 -10.80
C ARG A 241 -31.83 1.60 -10.87
N LYS A 242 -31.95 0.55 -11.69
CA LYS A 242 -33.22 -0.17 -11.91
C LYS A 242 -33.76 -0.88 -10.67
N TRP A 243 -32.88 -1.25 -9.73
CA TRP A 243 -33.28 -2.03 -8.55
C TRP A 243 -33.03 -1.22 -7.28
N PRO A 244 -34.06 -1.05 -6.42
CA PRO A 244 -33.89 -0.32 -5.16
C PRO A 244 -33.09 -1.14 -4.15
N LEU A 245 -32.35 -0.46 -3.28
CA LEU A 245 -31.66 -1.04 -2.12
C LEU A 245 -32.13 -0.31 -0.86
N ALA A 246 -32.73 -1.04 0.08
CA ALA A 246 -33.30 -0.44 1.29
C ALA A 246 -32.24 0.20 2.21
N GLY A 247 -31.02 -0.34 2.22
CA GLY A 247 -29.89 0.13 3.04
C GLY A 247 -29.15 1.32 2.49
N ALA A 248 -29.42 1.76 1.25
CA ALA A 248 -28.80 2.94 0.67
C ALA A 248 -29.78 3.67 -0.25
N THR A 249 -30.15 4.90 0.12
CA THR A 249 -31.13 5.72 -0.59
C THR A 249 -30.72 7.19 -0.61
N ALA A 250 -31.24 7.94 -1.57
CA ALA A 250 -31.11 9.39 -1.67
C ALA A 250 -32.50 10.02 -1.55
N PRO A 251 -33.01 10.28 -0.32
CA PRO A 251 -34.32 10.90 -0.12
C PRO A 251 -34.43 12.31 -0.74
N GLU A 252 -33.29 13.01 -0.80
CA GLU A 252 -33.14 14.34 -1.41
C GLU A 252 -31.85 14.39 -2.23
N LYS A 253 -31.72 15.37 -3.11
CA LYS A 253 -30.57 15.52 -4.03
C LYS A 253 -29.21 15.40 -3.33
N TYR A 254 -29.09 15.93 -2.13
CA TYR A 254 -27.85 15.96 -1.35
C TYR A 254 -27.93 15.21 -0.04
N LEU A 255 -28.95 14.41 0.21
CA LEU A 255 -29.12 13.61 1.40
C LEU A 255 -28.89 12.13 1.07
N LEU A 256 -27.74 11.61 1.49
CA LEU A 256 -27.42 10.18 1.44
C LEU A 256 -27.88 9.54 2.76
N ARG A 257 -28.82 8.60 2.68
CA ARG A 257 -29.25 7.78 3.82
C ARG A 257 -28.67 6.38 3.72
N ILE A 258 -27.87 5.99 4.72
CA ILE A 258 -27.35 4.63 4.87
C ILE A 258 -27.96 3.99 6.10
N ARG A 259 -28.52 2.78 5.94
CA ARG A 259 -29.08 1.98 7.03
C ARG A 259 -28.26 0.70 7.18
N ILE A 260 -27.75 0.47 8.39
CA ILE A 260 -27.01 -0.74 8.73
C ILE A 260 -27.72 -1.49 9.86
N LYS A 261 -27.58 -2.81 9.88
CA LYS A 261 -28.15 -3.71 10.90
C LYS A 261 -27.39 -3.54 12.22
N GLY A 262 -28.13 -3.35 13.30
CA GLY A 262 -27.59 -3.26 14.65
C GLY A 262 -26.79 -1.97 14.92
N LYS A 263 -26.08 -1.96 16.04
CA LYS A 263 -25.14 -0.91 16.43
C LYS A 263 -23.73 -1.30 15.99
N TYR A 264 -23.10 -0.45 15.15
CA TYR A 264 -21.72 -0.65 14.70
C TYR A 264 -21.02 0.71 14.55
N PRO A 265 -20.45 1.25 15.65
CA PRO A 265 -19.83 2.58 15.66
C PRO A 265 -18.68 2.75 14.65
N GLN A 266 -17.97 1.67 14.32
CA GLN A 266 -16.88 1.63 13.36
C GLN A 266 -17.33 1.92 11.92
N TRP A 267 -18.64 1.91 11.63
CA TRP A 267 -19.16 2.26 10.30
C TRP A 267 -18.72 3.64 9.83
N SER A 268 -18.53 4.59 10.73
CA SER A 268 -18.01 5.91 10.39
C SER A 268 -16.61 5.86 9.77
N TYR A 269 -15.76 4.89 10.14
CA TYR A 269 -14.45 4.67 9.52
C TYR A 269 -14.58 4.08 8.11
N TRP A 270 -15.60 3.27 7.83
CA TRP A 270 -15.86 2.78 6.48
C TRP A 270 -16.21 3.91 5.52
N MET A 271 -16.89 4.97 6.01
CA MET A 271 -17.26 6.13 5.21
C MET A 271 -16.07 7.03 4.82
N GLN A 272 -14.85 6.75 5.27
CA GLN A 272 -13.63 7.39 4.78
C GLN A 272 -12.91 6.57 3.69
N MET A 273 -13.32 5.32 3.47
CA MET A 273 -12.69 4.45 2.48
C MET A 273 -13.26 4.70 1.09
N THR A 274 -12.41 4.53 0.07
CA THR A 274 -12.80 4.69 -1.34
C THR A 274 -13.92 3.75 -1.77
N PHE A 275 -14.18 2.68 -1.03
CA PHE A 275 -15.33 1.79 -1.24
C PHE A 275 -16.68 2.49 -1.12
N LEU A 276 -16.75 3.57 -0.35
CA LEU A 276 -17.93 4.43 -0.23
C LEU A 276 -17.74 5.77 -0.96
N ALA A 277 -16.76 5.86 -1.86
CA ALA A 277 -16.65 7.02 -2.74
C ALA A 277 -17.72 6.98 -3.85
N PRO A 278 -18.18 8.13 -4.32
CA PRO A 278 -19.22 8.21 -5.34
C PRO A 278 -18.72 7.70 -6.69
N VAL A 279 -19.55 6.95 -7.39
CA VAL A 279 -19.30 6.49 -8.77
C VAL A 279 -20.44 6.99 -9.66
N PRO A 280 -20.15 7.80 -10.69
CA PRO A 280 -21.18 8.25 -11.62
C PRO A 280 -21.58 7.09 -12.53
N TRP A 281 -22.89 6.79 -12.62
CA TRP A 281 -23.39 5.72 -13.48
C TRP A 281 -23.03 5.93 -14.96
N GLU A 282 -22.84 7.20 -15.35
CA GLU A 282 -22.42 7.56 -16.70
C GLU A 282 -21.06 6.96 -17.06
N ALA A 283 -20.16 6.83 -16.10
CA ALA A 283 -18.85 6.21 -16.34
C ALA A 283 -19.00 4.72 -16.65
N ASP A 284 -19.81 3.98 -15.89
CA ASP A 284 -20.09 2.57 -16.19
C ASP A 284 -20.77 2.41 -17.56
N ALA A 285 -21.74 3.29 -17.89
CA ALA A 285 -22.40 3.26 -19.19
C ALA A 285 -21.45 3.57 -20.36
N PHE A 286 -20.53 4.51 -20.17
CA PHE A 286 -19.49 4.85 -21.14
C PHE A 286 -18.51 3.70 -21.36
N TYR A 287 -17.95 3.15 -20.31
CA TYR A 287 -16.98 2.07 -20.42
C TYR A 287 -17.58 0.72 -20.83
N ALA A 288 -18.92 0.56 -20.78
CA ALA A 288 -19.63 -0.58 -21.32
C ALA A 288 -19.87 -0.52 -22.84
N GLN A 289 -19.40 0.54 -23.55
CA GLN A 289 -19.58 0.65 -24.98
C GLN A 289 -18.67 -0.31 -25.76
N PRO A 290 -19.05 -0.73 -26.97
CA PRO A 290 -18.30 -1.70 -27.76
C PRO A 290 -16.85 -1.30 -28.02
N GLY A 291 -15.91 -2.21 -27.73
CA GLY A 291 -14.47 -2.04 -27.92
C GLY A 291 -13.74 -1.32 -26.77
N MET A 292 -14.47 -0.77 -25.79
CA MET A 292 -13.85 -0.03 -24.68
C MET A 292 -12.96 -0.93 -23.81
N ALA A 293 -13.48 -2.06 -23.35
CA ALA A 293 -12.74 -2.99 -22.49
C ALA A 293 -11.53 -3.59 -23.22
N GLU A 294 -11.67 -3.94 -24.50
CA GLU A 294 -10.57 -4.43 -25.36
C GLU A 294 -9.47 -3.37 -25.55
N ALA A 295 -9.86 -2.09 -25.60
CA ALA A 295 -8.93 -0.97 -25.73
C ALA A 295 -8.27 -0.57 -24.39
N GLY A 296 -8.62 -1.23 -23.26
CA GLY A 296 -8.17 -0.87 -21.92
C GLY A 296 -8.81 0.39 -21.36
N LEU A 297 -9.95 0.80 -21.92
CA LEU A 297 -10.77 1.91 -21.43
C LEU A 297 -11.78 1.36 -20.41
N THR A 298 -11.43 1.44 -19.15
CA THR A 298 -12.20 0.94 -18.00
C THR A 298 -11.98 1.85 -16.80
N LEU A 299 -12.82 1.72 -15.75
CA LEU A 299 -12.57 2.38 -14.47
C LEU A 299 -11.28 1.92 -13.78
N ASP A 300 -10.80 0.70 -14.09
CA ASP A 300 -9.52 0.18 -13.56
C ASP A 300 -8.28 0.89 -14.11
N THR A 301 -8.42 1.61 -15.22
CA THR A 301 -7.31 2.33 -15.86
C THR A 301 -7.54 3.84 -15.92
N TRP A 302 -8.79 4.23 -16.09
CA TRP A 302 -9.22 5.61 -16.25
C TRP A 302 -10.36 5.96 -15.28
N PRO A 303 -10.03 6.09 -13.99
CA PRO A 303 -10.99 6.38 -12.93
C PRO A 303 -11.64 7.76 -13.11
N VAL A 304 -12.89 7.89 -12.63
CA VAL A 304 -13.68 9.13 -12.72
C VAL A 304 -14.12 9.56 -11.33
N GLY A 305 -13.54 10.62 -10.81
CA GLY A 305 -13.77 11.09 -9.44
C GLY A 305 -13.93 12.59 -9.29
N THR A 306 -14.10 13.01 -8.04
CA THR A 306 -14.26 14.42 -7.63
C THR A 306 -13.00 14.97 -6.96
N GLY A 307 -11.97 14.14 -6.78
CA GLY A 307 -10.77 14.46 -6.04
C GLY A 307 -9.84 15.48 -6.68
N PRO A 308 -8.76 15.85 -5.98
CA PRO A 308 -7.83 16.89 -6.42
C PRO A 308 -7.06 16.57 -7.69
N TYR A 309 -6.96 15.28 -8.03
CA TYR A 309 -6.25 14.83 -9.23
C TYR A 309 -7.11 13.91 -10.09
N MET A 310 -6.73 13.80 -11.35
CA MET A 310 -7.29 12.85 -12.31
C MET A 310 -6.16 12.14 -13.06
N MET A 311 -6.39 10.90 -13.51
CA MET A 311 -5.42 10.13 -14.28
C MET A 311 -5.22 10.76 -15.67
N ALA A 312 -3.97 11.08 -16.02
CA ALA A 312 -3.61 11.64 -17.32
C ALA A 312 -2.80 10.65 -18.17
N GLU A 313 -2.08 9.73 -17.54
CA GLU A 313 -1.31 8.70 -18.24
C GLU A 313 -1.29 7.41 -17.42
N TYR A 314 -1.58 6.29 -18.05
CA TYR A 314 -1.46 4.96 -17.49
C TYR A 314 -0.63 4.09 -18.44
N ILE A 315 0.67 3.93 -18.16
CA ILE A 315 1.55 3.00 -18.87
C ILE A 315 1.91 1.86 -17.92
N LYS A 316 1.27 0.72 -18.14
CA LYS A 316 1.43 -0.46 -17.30
C LYS A 316 2.91 -0.83 -17.13
N ASP A 317 3.31 -1.15 -15.90
CA ASP A 317 4.66 -1.55 -15.47
C ASP A 317 5.76 -0.53 -15.79
N ARG A 318 5.39 0.73 -16.00
CA ARG A 318 6.34 1.79 -16.32
C ARG A 318 6.07 3.10 -15.58
N ARG A 319 4.94 3.75 -15.85
CA ARG A 319 4.69 5.12 -15.37
C ARG A 319 3.20 5.43 -15.31
N HIS A 320 2.80 6.12 -14.26
CA HIS A 320 1.46 6.66 -14.10
C HIS A 320 1.55 8.14 -13.77
N VAL A 321 0.72 8.95 -14.42
CA VAL A 321 0.71 10.40 -14.25
C VAL A 321 -0.69 10.84 -13.87
N MET A 322 -0.78 11.54 -12.76
CA MET A 322 -1.98 12.27 -12.36
C MET A 322 -1.74 13.77 -12.51
N VAL A 323 -2.74 14.48 -13.00
CA VAL A 323 -2.74 15.94 -13.13
C VAL A 323 -3.85 16.53 -12.27
N ARG A 324 -3.70 17.78 -11.87
CA ARG A 324 -4.72 18.52 -11.11
C ARG A 324 -6.06 18.44 -11.83
N ASN A 325 -7.10 18.05 -11.12
CA ASN A 325 -8.48 18.13 -11.60
C ASN A 325 -8.90 19.61 -11.66
N PRO A 326 -9.23 20.16 -12.85
CA PRO A 326 -9.59 21.57 -12.99
C PRO A 326 -10.89 21.92 -12.26
N ASN A 327 -11.76 20.94 -12.03
CA ASN A 327 -13.04 21.11 -11.35
C ASN A 327 -12.94 20.92 -9.83
N TYR A 328 -11.76 20.59 -9.30
CA TYR A 328 -11.60 20.42 -7.86
C TYR A 328 -11.86 21.72 -7.12
N ARG A 329 -12.77 21.67 -6.15
CA ARG A 329 -13.21 22.84 -5.38
C ARG A 329 -12.10 23.52 -4.56
N GLY A 330 -11.01 22.78 -4.28
CA GLY A 330 -9.94 23.19 -3.37
C GLY A 330 -10.39 23.24 -1.91
N GLU A 331 -9.53 22.74 -1.04
CA GLU A 331 -9.75 22.79 0.41
C GLU A 331 -8.59 23.55 1.06
N PRO A 332 -8.82 24.26 2.20
CA PRO A 332 -7.73 24.91 2.91
C PRO A 332 -6.82 23.88 3.57
N TYR A 333 -5.50 24.14 3.55
CA TYR A 333 -4.54 23.36 4.33
C TYR A 333 -4.81 23.49 5.83
N PRO A 334 -4.66 22.42 6.64
CA PRO A 334 -4.97 22.47 8.08
C PRO A 334 -4.17 23.51 8.84
N CYS A 335 -4.84 24.18 9.81
CA CYS A 335 -4.22 25.17 10.70
C CYS A 335 -3.95 24.63 12.11
N GLU A 336 -4.33 23.38 12.37
CA GLU A 336 -4.13 22.71 13.65
C GLU A 336 -3.31 21.44 13.43
N GLY A 337 -2.44 21.12 14.39
CA GLY A 337 -1.59 19.95 14.35
C GLY A 337 -1.29 19.41 15.74
N MET A 338 -0.29 18.53 15.82
CA MET A 338 0.24 18.01 17.08
C MET A 338 1.30 18.97 17.65
N PRO A 339 1.64 18.87 18.95
CA PRO A 339 2.80 19.54 19.50
C PRO A 339 4.06 19.25 18.68
N GLY A 340 4.82 20.28 18.30
CA GLY A 340 5.99 20.17 17.44
C GLY A 340 5.74 20.36 15.95
N ASP A 341 4.50 20.24 15.47
CA ASP A 341 4.18 20.40 14.03
C ASP A 341 4.44 21.83 13.53
N LYS A 342 4.23 22.83 14.39
CA LYS A 342 4.52 24.23 14.06
C LYS A 342 6.02 24.48 13.93
N GLU A 343 6.80 23.97 14.85
CA GLU A 343 8.26 24.07 14.86
C GLU A 343 8.89 23.32 13.69
N ALA A 344 8.23 22.23 13.22
CA ALA A 344 8.61 21.48 12.04
C ALA A 344 8.17 22.15 10.72
N GLY A 345 7.52 23.33 10.76
CA GLY A 345 7.04 24.04 9.58
C GLY A 345 5.78 23.45 8.94
N LEU A 346 5.16 22.45 9.56
CA LEU A 346 3.96 21.77 9.01
C LEU A 346 2.70 22.64 9.06
N LEU A 347 2.73 23.81 9.68
CA LEU A 347 1.61 24.75 9.72
C LEU A 347 1.86 26.04 8.91
N ASP A 348 2.97 26.13 8.15
CA ASP A 348 3.34 27.33 7.41
C ASP A 348 2.39 27.63 6.23
N ASP A 349 1.71 26.60 5.75
CA ASP A 349 0.74 26.71 4.67
C ASP A 349 -0.72 26.73 5.16
N CYS A 350 -0.95 26.96 6.48
CA CYS A 350 -2.29 27.06 7.08
C CYS A 350 -3.22 27.95 6.24
N GLY A 351 -4.40 27.43 5.90
CA GLY A 351 -5.45 28.15 5.16
C GLY A 351 -5.19 28.33 3.67
N LYS A 352 -4.02 28.00 3.15
CA LYS A 352 -3.75 28.05 1.71
C LYS A 352 -4.52 26.96 0.97
N ARG A 353 -5.01 27.27 -0.23
CA ARG A 353 -5.84 26.36 -1.02
C ARG A 353 -5.02 25.22 -1.64
N MET A 354 -5.44 23.98 -1.37
CA MET A 354 -4.86 22.76 -1.93
C MET A 354 -5.56 22.29 -3.20
N PRO A 355 -4.94 21.42 -4.03
CA PRO A 355 -3.59 20.90 -3.91
C PRO A 355 -2.54 21.92 -4.33
N PHE A 356 -1.31 21.81 -3.79
CA PHE A 356 -0.22 22.74 -4.17
C PHE A 356 0.51 22.30 -5.44
N ILE A 357 0.58 20.99 -5.69
CA ILE A 357 1.29 20.37 -6.81
C ILE A 357 0.38 20.23 -8.01
N ASP A 358 0.89 20.47 -9.22
CA ASP A 358 0.09 20.42 -10.45
C ASP A 358 0.07 19.04 -11.09
N LYS A 359 1.15 18.25 -10.91
CA LYS A 359 1.32 16.94 -11.53
C LYS A 359 2.04 15.97 -10.59
N LEU A 360 1.53 14.76 -10.46
CA LEU A 360 2.15 13.66 -9.72
C LEU A 360 2.60 12.60 -10.74
N VAL A 361 3.88 12.27 -10.72
CA VAL A 361 4.47 11.24 -11.59
C VAL A 361 4.98 10.10 -10.72
N SER A 362 4.37 8.94 -10.88
CA SER A 362 4.78 7.69 -10.22
C SER A 362 5.43 6.77 -11.23
N THR A 363 6.68 6.38 -10.97
CA THR A 363 7.43 5.44 -11.80
C THR A 363 7.45 4.07 -11.12
N VAL A 364 7.30 3.01 -11.90
CA VAL A 364 7.45 1.65 -11.41
C VAL A 364 8.94 1.32 -11.31
N GLU A 365 9.42 1.12 -10.09
CA GLU A 365 10.81 0.68 -9.81
C GLU A 365 10.76 -0.64 -9.04
N ARG A 366 11.27 -1.69 -9.66
CA ARG A 366 11.24 -3.04 -9.09
C ARG A 366 12.36 -3.30 -8.08
N GLU A 367 13.44 -2.54 -8.18
CA GLU A 367 14.63 -2.71 -7.37
C GLU A 367 14.94 -1.46 -6.55
N ALA A 368 15.26 -1.65 -5.28
CA ALA A 368 15.53 -0.58 -4.34
C ALA A 368 16.80 0.22 -4.64
N VAL A 369 17.86 -0.45 -5.09
CA VAL A 369 19.18 0.19 -5.31
C VAL A 369 19.13 1.26 -6.41
N PRO A 370 18.59 1.00 -7.61
CA PRO A 370 18.39 2.04 -8.62
C PRO A 370 17.45 3.15 -8.16
N GLN A 371 16.37 2.82 -7.48
CA GLN A 371 15.41 3.79 -6.93
C GLN A 371 16.12 4.78 -6.01
N HIS A 372 16.83 4.26 -5.03
CA HIS A 372 17.57 5.09 -4.09
C HIS A 372 18.69 5.90 -4.76
N GLY A 373 19.43 5.30 -5.72
CA GLY A 373 20.42 6.02 -6.50
C GLY A 373 19.84 7.25 -7.21
N LYS A 374 18.63 7.14 -7.76
CA LYS A 374 17.91 8.27 -8.38
C LYS A 374 17.44 9.30 -7.34
N PHE A 375 16.97 8.86 -6.16
CA PHE A 375 16.63 9.77 -5.06
C PHE A 375 17.85 10.58 -4.62
N ARG A 376 19.00 9.95 -4.36
CA ARG A 376 20.25 10.62 -3.98
C ARG A 376 20.76 11.61 -5.03
N GLN A 377 20.43 11.41 -6.30
CA GLN A 377 20.72 12.33 -7.39
C GLN A 377 19.69 13.46 -7.53
N GLY A 378 18.59 13.41 -6.76
CA GLY A 378 17.49 14.38 -6.79
C GLY A 378 16.49 14.13 -7.91
N PHE A 379 16.52 12.99 -8.59
CA PHE A 379 15.56 12.66 -9.65
C PHE A 379 14.21 12.21 -9.11
N TYR A 380 14.15 11.77 -7.85
CA TYR A 380 12.90 11.57 -7.09
C TYR A 380 12.86 12.57 -5.94
N ASP A 381 11.69 13.14 -5.70
CA ASP A 381 11.45 14.14 -4.67
C ASP A 381 11.23 13.50 -3.29
N MET A 382 10.74 12.26 -3.28
CA MET A 382 10.56 11.47 -2.08
C MET A 382 10.68 9.97 -2.36
N GLU A 383 11.06 9.24 -1.33
CA GLU A 383 11.13 7.78 -1.30
C GLU A 383 10.45 7.28 -0.03
N VAL A 384 9.38 6.51 -0.18
CA VAL A 384 8.63 5.96 0.94
C VAL A 384 9.16 4.56 1.26
N PHE A 385 9.50 4.32 2.55
CA PHE A 385 10.09 3.07 3.01
C PHE A 385 9.08 2.08 3.60
N GLU A 386 7.80 2.23 3.31
CA GLU A 386 6.73 1.34 3.82
C GLU A 386 6.91 -0.14 3.43
N ARG A 387 7.87 -0.44 2.59
CA ARG A 387 8.00 -1.75 1.97
C ARG A 387 8.91 -2.66 2.75
N THR A 388 8.34 -3.74 3.27
CA THR A 388 9.03 -4.82 3.98
C THR A 388 10.03 -5.59 3.12
N ASP A 389 9.94 -5.45 1.80
CA ASP A 389 10.71 -6.20 0.79
C ASP A 389 11.90 -5.43 0.19
N MET A 390 12.08 -4.15 0.52
CA MET A 390 13.35 -3.47 0.19
C MET A 390 14.49 -4.14 0.96
N GLY A 391 15.47 -4.65 0.23
CA GLY A 391 16.56 -5.47 0.76
C GLY A 391 17.13 -4.94 2.06
N MET A 392 17.12 -5.77 3.10
CA MET A 392 17.53 -5.40 4.46
C MET A 392 18.95 -4.86 4.53
N SER A 393 19.87 -5.46 3.78
CA SER A 393 21.26 -5.04 3.69
C SER A 393 21.41 -3.58 3.24
N TYR A 394 20.52 -3.14 2.38
CA TYR A 394 20.51 -1.79 1.84
C TYR A 394 20.01 -0.75 2.86
N ARG A 395 18.94 -1.06 3.60
CA ARG A 395 18.40 -0.18 4.65
C ARG A 395 19.36 -0.05 5.83
N VAL A 396 19.98 -1.17 6.25
CA VAL A 396 20.96 -1.17 7.34
C VAL A 396 22.21 -0.39 6.95
N ALA A 397 22.75 -0.62 5.75
CA ALA A 397 23.90 0.13 5.23
C ALA A 397 23.62 1.63 5.13
N MET A 398 22.36 1.99 4.80
CA MET A 398 21.94 3.39 4.70
C MET A 398 21.80 4.08 6.05
N GLN A 399 21.24 3.39 7.06
CA GLN A 399 21.01 3.99 8.38
C GLN A 399 22.28 4.03 9.24
N ASP A 400 23.21 3.09 9.05
CA ASP A 400 24.39 2.91 9.90
C ASP A 400 25.71 3.34 9.23
N SER A 401 25.68 3.77 7.95
CA SER A 401 26.88 4.27 7.27
C SER A 401 27.12 5.75 7.60
N PRO A 402 28.24 6.11 8.28
CA PRO A 402 28.59 7.51 8.54
C PRO A 402 28.68 8.37 7.26
N GLU A 403 29.12 7.78 6.14
CA GLU A 403 29.20 8.46 4.85
C GLU A 403 27.80 8.81 4.32
N VAL A 404 26.84 7.92 4.48
CA VAL A 404 25.45 8.16 4.06
C VAL A 404 24.81 9.21 4.94
N HIS A 405 24.98 9.16 6.25
CA HIS A 405 24.50 10.21 7.17
C HIS A 405 25.07 11.58 6.79
N LYS A 406 26.37 11.64 6.55
CA LYS A 406 27.02 12.88 6.13
C LYS A 406 26.47 13.40 4.79
N GLU A 407 26.23 12.52 3.81
CA GLU A 407 25.62 12.93 2.54
C GLU A 407 24.19 13.45 2.74
N TYR A 408 23.40 12.80 3.61
CA TYR A 408 22.02 13.24 3.94
C TYR A 408 22.03 14.63 4.56
N GLU A 409 22.94 14.88 5.53
CA GLU A 409 23.11 16.20 6.15
C GLU A 409 23.59 17.26 5.14
N GLU A 410 24.61 16.95 4.33
CA GLU A 410 25.16 17.88 3.32
C GLU A 410 24.15 18.24 2.23
N LYS A 411 23.26 17.31 1.86
CA LYS A 411 22.20 17.52 0.87
C LYS A 411 20.89 18.00 1.48
N GLY A 412 20.79 18.07 2.81
CA GLY A 412 19.60 18.47 3.52
C GLY A 412 18.42 17.50 3.35
N PHE A 413 18.66 16.20 3.11
CA PHE A 413 17.61 15.21 3.08
C PHE A 413 16.97 15.08 4.46
N ARG A 414 15.63 15.02 4.48
CA ARG A 414 14.91 14.69 5.72
C ARG A 414 14.55 13.21 5.71
N LEU A 415 14.72 12.56 6.85
CA LEU A 415 14.23 11.24 7.12
C LEU A 415 13.07 11.36 8.11
N ASP A 416 11.85 11.41 7.57
CA ASP A 416 10.64 11.48 8.37
C ASP A 416 10.30 10.06 8.87
N LYS A 417 10.21 9.91 10.21
CA LYS A 417 9.94 8.62 10.85
C LYS A 417 8.79 8.79 11.85
N PHE A 418 7.74 7.99 11.69
CA PHE A 418 6.53 8.07 12.51
C PHE A 418 6.11 6.68 12.97
N SER A 419 5.56 6.59 14.19
CA SER A 419 4.83 5.38 14.60
C SER A 419 3.62 5.19 13.70
N ASP A 420 3.42 3.97 13.22
CA ASP A 420 2.32 3.63 12.34
C ASP A 420 1.40 2.57 12.97
N VAL A 421 0.18 2.45 12.43
CA VAL A 421 -0.85 1.57 12.94
C VAL A 421 -0.81 0.21 12.24
N ASN A 422 0.32 -0.47 12.39
CA ASN A 422 0.58 -1.80 11.84
C ASN A 422 1.07 -2.74 12.94
N SER A 423 0.85 -4.04 12.78
CA SER A 423 1.34 -5.05 13.72
C SER A 423 1.89 -6.26 12.97
N TYR A 424 3.10 -6.68 13.29
CA TYR A 424 3.73 -7.89 12.74
C TYR A 424 3.94 -8.92 13.84
N PHE A 425 3.76 -10.21 13.50
CA PHE A 425 3.84 -11.30 14.44
C PHE A 425 4.15 -12.64 13.77
N ILE A 426 4.58 -13.62 14.58
CA ILE A 426 4.65 -15.03 14.18
C ILE A 426 3.43 -15.73 14.74
N GLY A 427 2.56 -16.24 13.86
CA GLY A 427 1.32 -16.93 14.21
C GLY A 427 1.49 -18.45 14.29
N PHE A 428 0.62 -19.08 15.08
CA PHE A 428 0.49 -20.53 15.21
C PHE A 428 -0.85 -20.97 14.63
N ASN A 429 -0.85 -22.00 13.75
CA ASN A 429 -2.09 -22.56 13.25
C ASN A 429 -2.78 -23.41 14.34
N MET A 430 -3.91 -22.97 14.86
CA MET A 430 -4.63 -23.67 15.92
C MET A 430 -5.26 -25.00 15.48
N LEU A 431 -5.27 -25.30 14.17
CA LEU A 431 -5.69 -26.60 13.63
C LEU A 431 -4.55 -27.63 13.59
N ASP A 432 -3.31 -27.20 13.86
CA ASP A 432 -2.15 -28.10 13.83
C ASP A 432 -2.09 -29.03 15.05
N PRO A 433 -1.73 -30.32 14.88
CA PRO A 433 -1.72 -31.30 15.98
C PRO A 433 -0.60 -31.11 17.01
N VAL A 434 0.39 -30.24 16.74
CA VAL A 434 1.55 -30.00 17.62
C VAL A 434 1.48 -28.65 18.32
N VAL A 435 1.30 -27.58 17.54
CA VAL A 435 1.26 -26.20 18.07
C VAL A 435 -0.16 -25.68 18.25
N GLY A 436 -1.16 -26.39 17.75
CA GLY A 436 -2.54 -25.95 17.71
C GLY A 436 -3.31 -26.01 19.03
N ALA A 437 -4.64 -25.94 18.96
CA ALA A 437 -5.51 -25.90 20.14
C ALA A 437 -5.46 -27.19 20.98
N GLY A 438 -5.33 -28.35 20.33
CA GLY A 438 -5.43 -29.67 20.99
C GLY A 438 -6.87 -30.10 21.26
N ASP A 439 -7.12 -31.40 21.22
CA ASP A 439 -8.44 -32.00 21.34
C ASP A 439 -8.92 -32.14 22.78
N THR A 440 -7.98 -32.43 23.71
CA THR A 440 -8.28 -32.63 25.15
C THR A 440 -7.78 -31.44 25.98
N PRO A 441 -8.33 -31.23 27.19
CA PRO A 441 -7.84 -30.18 28.10
C PRO A 441 -6.33 -30.32 28.40
N GLU A 442 -5.83 -31.55 28.53
CA GLU A 442 -4.40 -31.80 28.77
C GLU A 442 -3.54 -31.42 27.56
N GLN A 443 -3.98 -31.78 26.35
CA GLN A 443 -3.29 -31.36 25.10
C GLN A 443 -3.33 -29.83 24.94
N ARG A 444 -4.47 -29.21 25.20
CA ARG A 444 -4.58 -27.74 25.14
C ARG A 444 -3.56 -27.05 26.03
N GLU A 445 -3.42 -27.51 27.25
CA GLU A 445 -2.44 -26.95 28.19
C GLU A 445 -1.00 -27.16 27.74
N LYS A 446 -0.65 -28.38 27.27
CA LYS A 446 0.68 -28.67 26.74
C LYS A 446 1.04 -27.84 25.52
N HIS A 447 0.12 -27.74 24.56
CA HIS A 447 0.32 -26.94 23.35
C HIS A 447 0.41 -25.44 23.67
N ARG A 448 -0.40 -24.95 24.61
CA ARG A 448 -0.32 -23.57 25.09
C ARG A 448 1.07 -23.28 25.68
N LYS A 449 1.58 -24.15 26.55
CA LYS A 449 2.92 -24.03 27.12
C LYS A 449 4.03 -24.08 26.07
N LEU A 450 3.87 -24.90 25.03
CA LEU A 450 4.79 -24.92 23.89
C LEU A 450 4.81 -23.58 23.15
N ARG A 451 3.64 -23.01 22.83
CA ARG A 451 3.55 -21.69 22.18
C ARG A 451 4.13 -20.58 23.05
N GLN A 452 3.84 -20.59 24.35
CA GLN A 452 4.43 -19.64 25.30
C GLN A 452 5.96 -19.77 25.38
N ALA A 453 6.50 -21.01 25.39
CA ALA A 453 7.95 -21.24 25.36
C ALA A 453 8.59 -20.68 24.09
N ILE A 454 7.97 -20.91 22.95
CA ILE A 454 8.41 -20.36 21.65
C ILE A 454 8.36 -18.82 21.68
N SER A 455 7.28 -18.22 22.19
CA SER A 455 7.14 -16.78 22.29
C SER A 455 8.19 -16.14 23.21
N ILE A 456 8.58 -16.78 24.29
CA ILE A 456 9.70 -16.34 25.14
C ILE A 456 11.04 -16.47 24.40
N ALA A 457 11.24 -17.51 23.60
CA ALA A 457 12.50 -17.75 22.89
C ALA A 457 12.74 -16.74 21.76
N ILE A 458 11.68 -16.28 21.09
CA ILE A 458 11.76 -15.29 20.01
C ILE A 458 12.03 -13.90 20.61
N ASP A 459 13.23 -13.38 20.41
CA ASP A 459 13.69 -12.11 20.98
C ASP A 459 13.47 -10.95 20.01
N TRP A 460 12.29 -10.31 20.14
CA TRP A 460 11.92 -9.21 19.27
C TRP A 460 12.72 -7.91 19.52
N GLU A 461 13.26 -7.72 20.72
CA GLU A 461 14.21 -6.63 21.00
C GLU A 461 15.53 -6.87 20.27
N GLU A 462 16.03 -8.11 20.26
CA GLU A 462 17.19 -8.53 19.45
C GLU A 462 16.91 -8.29 17.96
N TYR A 463 15.69 -8.64 17.48
CA TYR A 463 15.27 -8.38 16.10
C TYR A 463 15.34 -6.90 15.76
N SER A 464 14.75 -6.04 16.59
CA SER A 464 14.74 -4.60 16.39
C SER A 464 16.14 -3.99 16.37
N ASN A 465 17.06 -4.54 17.16
CA ASN A 465 18.45 -4.10 17.18
C ASN A 465 19.25 -4.56 15.94
N ILE A 466 19.00 -5.79 15.47
CA ILE A 466 19.69 -6.34 14.28
C ILE A 466 19.12 -5.75 12.99
N PHE A 467 17.80 -5.49 12.98
CA PHE A 467 17.06 -5.07 11.79
C PHE A 467 16.33 -3.74 11.99
N PRO A 468 17.03 -2.65 12.38
CA PRO A 468 16.40 -1.40 12.81
C PRO A 468 15.57 -0.72 11.71
N ALA A 469 15.87 -1.00 10.44
CA ALA A 469 15.13 -0.44 9.31
C ALA A 469 13.78 -1.10 9.04
N LYS A 470 13.59 -2.33 9.51
CA LYS A 470 12.35 -3.11 9.34
C LYS A 470 11.54 -3.19 10.61
N ALA A 471 12.19 -3.02 11.75
CA ALA A 471 11.57 -3.10 13.05
C ALA A 471 10.98 -1.76 13.47
N GLY A 472 10.31 -1.79 14.57
CA GLY A 472 9.71 -0.67 15.23
C GLY A 472 9.75 -0.93 16.73
N ASP A 473 8.72 -0.49 17.41
CA ASP A 473 8.54 -0.77 18.82
C ASP A 473 8.15 -2.24 19.04
N THR A 474 8.77 -2.91 20.00
CA THR A 474 8.44 -4.30 20.35
C THR A 474 7.00 -4.41 20.81
N ALA A 475 6.22 -5.27 20.17
CA ALA A 475 4.82 -5.50 20.49
C ALA A 475 4.64 -6.48 21.64
N MET A 476 3.69 -6.20 22.53
CA MET A 476 3.25 -7.09 23.60
C MET A 476 1.77 -7.46 23.49
N SER A 477 1.12 -7.04 22.40
CA SER A 477 -0.22 -7.38 21.95
C SER A 477 -0.34 -7.10 20.47
N LEU A 478 -1.50 -7.39 19.87
CA LEU A 478 -1.77 -7.00 18.48
C LEU A 478 -2.05 -5.50 18.31
N LEU A 479 -2.33 -4.75 19.41
CA LEU A 479 -2.78 -3.37 19.35
C LEU A 479 -1.61 -2.38 19.27
N PRO A 480 -1.39 -1.73 18.11
CA PRO A 480 -0.34 -0.75 17.97
C PRO A 480 -0.61 0.55 18.77
N PRO A 481 0.42 1.37 19.04
CA PRO A 481 0.23 2.68 19.62
C PRO A 481 -0.63 3.59 18.73
N GLY A 482 -1.28 4.59 19.32
CA GLY A 482 -2.04 5.60 18.56
C GLY A 482 -3.48 5.25 18.22
N ILE A 483 -3.98 4.08 18.64
CA ILE A 483 -5.40 3.71 18.56
C ILE A 483 -6.03 3.59 19.94
N PHE A 484 -7.35 3.78 20.00
CA PHE A 484 -8.10 3.54 21.23
C PHE A 484 -7.99 2.08 21.67
N GLY A 485 -7.80 1.85 22.97
CA GLY A 485 -7.66 0.50 23.54
C GLY A 485 -6.21 0.04 23.71
N SER A 486 -5.25 0.63 23.01
CA SER A 486 -3.83 0.27 23.15
C SER A 486 -3.30 0.66 24.54
N ARG A 487 -2.63 -0.29 25.19
CA ARG A 487 -1.89 -0.07 26.44
C ARG A 487 -0.37 0.00 26.23
N PHE A 488 0.06 0.17 25.00
CA PHE A 488 1.48 0.25 24.66
C PHE A 488 2.23 1.27 25.55
N GLY A 489 3.42 0.88 26.01
CA GLY A 489 4.27 1.71 26.85
C GLY A 489 3.80 1.87 28.30
N THR A 490 2.72 1.20 28.73
CA THR A 490 2.21 1.23 30.11
C THR A 490 2.43 -0.12 30.82
N PRO A 491 2.47 -0.15 32.17
CA PRO A 491 2.52 -1.41 32.91
C PRO A 491 1.37 -2.38 32.60
N ALA A 492 0.19 -1.86 32.29
CA ALA A 492 -0.99 -2.66 31.93
C ALA A 492 -0.89 -3.32 30.55
N GLY A 493 0.00 -2.84 29.68
CA GLY A 493 0.24 -3.40 28.34
C GLY A 493 1.32 -4.47 28.31
N VAL A 494 1.98 -4.76 29.43
CA VAL A 494 3.05 -5.76 29.49
C VAL A 494 2.47 -7.16 29.30
N ASP A 495 3.01 -7.93 28.35
CA ASP A 495 2.69 -9.34 28.17
C ASP A 495 3.34 -10.18 29.28
N PRO A 496 2.56 -10.79 30.21
CA PRO A 496 3.08 -11.54 31.32
C PRO A 496 3.73 -12.88 30.91
N VAL A 497 3.48 -13.36 29.68
CA VAL A 497 4.09 -14.57 29.13
C VAL A 497 5.55 -14.32 28.77
N THR A 498 5.84 -13.24 28.07
CA THR A 498 7.19 -12.93 27.55
C THR A 498 7.99 -12.00 28.46
N HIS A 499 7.32 -11.21 29.30
CA HIS A 499 7.94 -10.20 30.16
C HIS A 499 7.43 -10.26 31.60
N LYS A 500 8.08 -9.52 32.48
CA LYS A 500 7.68 -9.27 33.87
C LYS A 500 8.06 -7.85 34.29
N LEU A 501 7.37 -7.34 35.25
CA LEU A 501 7.74 -6.08 35.90
C LEU A 501 8.64 -6.37 37.10
N VAL A 502 9.83 -5.79 37.11
CA VAL A 502 10.79 -5.85 38.22
C VAL A 502 11.15 -4.40 38.59
N ASP A 503 10.80 -3.97 39.79
CA ASP A 503 11.01 -2.60 40.27
C ASP A 503 10.47 -1.52 39.30
N GLY A 504 9.29 -1.81 38.71
CA GLY A 504 8.62 -0.93 37.73
C GLY A 504 9.24 -0.93 36.34
N LYS A 505 10.29 -1.73 36.08
CA LYS A 505 10.90 -1.90 34.78
C LYS A 505 10.40 -3.16 34.10
N VAL A 506 10.14 -3.05 32.81
CA VAL A 506 9.81 -4.20 31.97
C VAL A 506 11.07 -5.00 31.70
N VAL A 507 11.06 -6.29 32.08
CA VAL A 507 12.20 -7.19 31.91
C VAL A 507 11.73 -8.46 31.19
N ARG A 508 12.43 -8.83 30.14
CA ARG A 508 12.16 -10.05 29.38
C ARG A 508 12.37 -11.30 30.24
N ARG A 509 11.54 -12.34 30.06
CA ARG A 509 11.75 -13.65 30.68
C ARG A 509 12.96 -14.35 30.07
N SER A 510 13.60 -15.18 30.87
CA SER A 510 14.84 -15.87 30.48
C SER A 510 14.56 -17.08 29.57
N ILE A 511 15.57 -17.50 28.79
CA ILE A 511 15.54 -18.77 28.07
C ILE A 511 15.37 -19.98 29.02
N ALA A 512 15.82 -19.88 30.28
CA ALA A 512 15.55 -20.89 31.28
C ALA A 512 14.05 -21.03 31.59
N ASP A 513 13.30 -19.93 31.63
CA ASP A 513 11.84 -19.97 31.77
C ASP A 513 11.18 -20.66 30.57
N ALA A 514 11.65 -20.38 29.34
CA ALA A 514 11.18 -21.07 28.15
C ALA A 514 11.47 -22.55 28.16
N LYS A 515 12.70 -22.96 28.55
CA LYS A 515 13.07 -24.38 28.65
C LYS A 515 12.27 -25.14 29.73
N ARG A 516 11.89 -24.47 30.82
CA ARG A 516 10.98 -25.04 31.81
C ARG A 516 9.58 -25.32 31.18
N LEU A 517 9.04 -24.38 30.45
CA LEU A 517 7.77 -24.57 29.74
C LEU A 517 7.86 -25.69 28.69
N MET A 518 9.01 -25.86 28.02
CA MET A 518 9.24 -26.97 27.09
C MET A 518 9.12 -28.34 27.82
N VAL A 519 9.69 -28.47 29.03
CA VAL A 519 9.53 -29.68 29.84
C VAL A 519 8.07 -29.93 30.20
N GLU A 520 7.35 -28.88 30.64
CA GLU A 520 5.92 -28.95 30.98
C GLU A 520 5.04 -29.26 29.75
N ALA A 521 5.45 -28.83 28.56
CA ALA A 521 4.82 -29.15 27.30
C ALA A 521 5.08 -30.58 26.82
N GLY A 522 6.02 -31.29 27.46
CA GLY A 522 6.39 -32.66 27.10
C GLY A 522 7.56 -32.80 26.13
N TYR A 523 8.34 -31.71 25.95
CA TYR A 523 9.50 -31.67 25.05
C TYR A 523 10.82 -31.31 25.78
N PRO A 524 11.27 -32.07 26.79
CA PRO A 524 12.53 -31.79 27.46
C PRO A 524 13.69 -31.83 26.45
N ASN A 525 14.54 -30.78 26.46
CA ASN A 525 15.66 -30.60 25.53
C ASN A 525 15.25 -30.75 24.06
N GLY A 526 14.08 -30.25 23.70
CA GLY A 526 13.54 -30.27 22.32
C GLY A 526 13.17 -31.66 21.79
N ARG A 527 12.94 -32.64 22.70
CA ARG A 527 12.57 -34.02 22.34
C ARG A 527 11.25 -34.42 22.97
N ASP A 528 10.42 -35.12 22.20
CA ASP A 528 9.20 -35.72 22.74
C ASP A 528 9.52 -36.69 23.87
N ALA A 529 8.95 -36.47 25.05
CA ALA A 529 9.23 -37.23 26.25
C ALA A 529 8.83 -38.71 26.17
N LYS A 530 7.92 -39.09 25.24
CA LYS A 530 7.44 -40.47 25.07
C LYS A 530 8.26 -41.22 24.02
N THR A 531 8.60 -40.57 22.92
CA THR A 531 9.24 -41.21 21.76
C THR A 531 10.74 -40.94 21.69
N GLY A 532 11.25 -39.90 22.36
CA GLY A 532 12.64 -39.45 22.29
C GLY A 532 12.99 -38.75 20.95
N LEU A 533 12.04 -38.63 20.03
CA LEU A 533 12.27 -37.99 18.73
C LEU A 533 12.43 -36.48 18.90
N PRO A 534 13.29 -35.83 18.09
CA PRO A 534 13.41 -34.37 18.11
C PRO A 534 12.10 -33.69 17.69
N LEU A 535 11.76 -32.56 18.32
CA LEU A 535 10.67 -31.74 17.94
C LEU A 535 11.09 -30.94 16.69
N VAL A 536 10.42 -31.22 15.57
CA VAL A 536 10.57 -30.50 14.29
C VAL A 536 9.33 -29.67 14.06
N ILE A 537 9.52 -28.38 13.85
CA ILE A 537 8.43 -27.42 13.53
C ILE A 537 8.66 -26.84 12.14
N ASN A 538 7.58 -26.75 11.36
CA ASN A 538 7.60 -26.17 10.03
C ASN A 538 7.28 -24.68 10.11
N TYR A 539 8.13 -23.87 9.50
CA TYR A 539 7.95 -22.41 9.38
C TYR A 539 7.62 -22.04 7.94
N ASP A 540 6.38 -21.67 7.71
CA ASP A 540 5.89 -21.23 6.40
C ASP A 540 6.12 -19.73 6.22
N TYR A 541 6.96 -19.36 5.26
CA TYR A 541 7.31 -17.98 4.94
C TYR A 541 6.74 -17.61 3.58
N TYR A 542 6.06 -16.45 3.50
CA TYR A 542 5.24 -16.00 2.35
C TYR A 542 6.03 -15.51 1.13
N ALA A 543 7.34 -15.58 1.16
CA ALA A 543 8.18 -15.12 0.06
C ALA A 543 9.36 -16.07 -0.16
N PRO A 544 9.94 -16.12 -1.37
CA PRO A 544 11.14 -16.89 -1.65
C PRO A 544 12.32 -16.49 -0.74
N ALA A 545 13.16 -17.45 -0.38
CA ALA A 545 14.35 -17.24 0.43
C ALA A 545 15.48 -16.60 -0.39
N THR A 546 15.30 -15.34 -0.79
CA THR A 546 16.29 -14.55 -1.51
C THR A 546 17.45 -14.12 -0.59
N PRO A 547 18.63 -13.75 -1.12
CA PRO A 547 19.78 -13.34 -0.30
C PRO A 547 19.49 -12.21 0.69
N ASP A 548 18.62 -11.28 0.35
CA ASP A 548 18.19 -10.15 1.18
C ASP A 548 17.23 -10.54 2.32
N ARG A 549 16.52 -11.67 2.18
CA ARG A 549 15.59 -12.21 3.20
C ARG A 549 16.21 -13.27 4.08
N LYS A 550 17.28 -13.89 3.59
CA LYS A 550 17.95 -14.97 4.30
C LYS A 550 18.39 -14.61 5.74
N PRO A 551 18.93 -13.42 6.05
CA PRO A 551 19.30 -13.04 7.41
C PRO A 551 18.14 -13.09 8.41
N GLU A 552 16.91 -12.69 8.00
CA GLU A 552 15.70 -12.78 8.84
C GLU A 552 15.31 -14.23 9.10
N ILE A 553 15.28 -15.02 8.01
CA ILE A 553 14.96 -16.45 8.11
C ILE A 553 15.95 -17.16 9.03
N ASP A 554 17.25 -16.91 8.85
CA ASP A 554 18.30 -17.48 9.69
C ASP A 554 18.18 -16.99 11.14
N TRP A 555 17.72 -15.76 11.38
CA TRP A 555 17.45 -15.26 12.71
C TRP A 555 16.32 -16.06 13.37
N VAL A 556 15.19 -16.26 12.69
CA VAL A 556 14.07 -17.07 13.23
C VAL A 556 14.54 -18.48 13.57
N VAL A 557 15.31 -19.13 12.70
CA VAL A 557 15.88 -20.47 12.96
C VAL A 557 16.72 -20.46 14.26
N ARG A 558 17.56 -19.45 14.47
CA ARG A 558 18.35 -19.31 15.70
C ARG A 558 17.49 -19.11 16.95
N GLN A 559 16.36 -18.40 16.86
CA GLN A 559 15.46 -18.22 18.01
C GLN A 559 14.88 -19.55 18.48
N PHE A 560 14.38 -20.39 17.56
CA PHE A 560 13.87 -21.71 17.88
C PHE A 560 14.95 -22.65 18.42
N ALA A 561 16.17 -22.55 17.91
CA ALA A 561 17.32 -23.32 18.39
C ALA A 561 17.70 -23.00 19.86
N LYS A 562 17.40 -21.81 20.41
CA LYS A 562 17.62 -21.44 21.82
C LYS A 562 16.92 -22.40 22.80
N ILE A 563 15.80 -23.00 22.34
CA ILE A 563 14.99 -23.97 23.11
C ILE A 563 15.01 -25.39 22.50
N ASP A 564 16.08 -25.70 21.77
CA ASP A 564 16.37 -26.98 21.18
C ASP A 564 15.31 -27.48 20.16
N ILE A 565 14.50 -26.59 19.55
CA ILE A 565 13.57 -26.93 18.49
C ILE A 565 14.28 -26.86 17.13
N GLN A 566 14.10 -27.91 16.32
CA GLN A 566 14.53 -27.93 14.93
C GLN A 566 13.45 -27.23 14.06
N LEU A 567 13.79 -26.13 13.39
CA LEU A 567 12.88 -25.41 12.51
C LEU A 567 13.16 -25.75 11.04
N GLU A 568 12.15 -26.28 10.34
CA GLU A 568 12.16 -26.47 8.89
C GLU A 568 11.50 -25.26 8.20
N VAL A 569 12.30 -24.56 7.39
CA VAL A 569 11.81 -23.38 6.65
C VAL A 569 11.18 -23.80 5.32
N ARG A 570 9.95 -23.37 5.10
CA ARG A 570 9.16 -23.59 3.86
C ARG A 570 8.83 -22.25 3.22
N ALA A 571 9.82 -21.67 2.55
CA ALA A 571 9.66 -20.41 1.85
C ALA A 571 8.99 -20.64 0.48
N THR A 572 7.88 -20.00 0.22
CA THR A 572 7.11 -20.09 -1.03
C THR A 572 6.69 -18.70 -1.50
N ASP A 573 6.30 -18.57 -2.78
CA ASP A 573 5.66 -17.32 -3.21
C ASP A 573 4.32 -17.09 -2.48
N ASN A 574 3.88 -15.83 -2.47
CA ASN A 574 2.69 -15.44 -1.72
C ASN A 574 1.41 -16.17 -2.15
N ASN A 575 1.24 -16.48 -3.43
CA ASN A 575 0.03 -17.16 -3.91
C ASN A 575 -0.02 -18.61 -3.39
N GLN A 576 1.11 -19.31 -3.41
CA GLN A 576 1.24 -20.65 -2.84
C GLN A 576 1.05 -20.64 -1.32
N PHE A 577 1.58 -19.61 -0.64
CA PHE A 577 1.38 -19.42 0.80
C PHE A 577 -0.11 -19.24 1.10
N GLN A 578 -0.82 -18.35 0.39
CA GLN A 578 -2.26 -18.12 0.58
C GLN A 578 -3.09 -19.39 0.32
N ASP A 579 -2.71 -20.20 -0.67
CA ASP A 579 -3.38 -21.49 -0.92
C ASP A 579 -3.18 -22.50 0.23
N LYS A 580 -1.97 -22.58 0.79
CA LYS A 580 -1.71 -23.40 2.00
C LYS A 580 -2.55 -22.94 3.18
N VAL A 581 -2.62 -21.61 3.39
CA VAL A 581 -3.35 -21.01 4.52
C VAL A 581 -4.85 -21.31 4.41
N ARG A 582 -5.45 -21.14 3.24
CA ARG A 582 -6.86 -21.50 2.99
C ARG A 582 -7.14 -22.99 3.26
N LYS A 583 -6.18 -23.87 2.96
CA LYS A 583 -6.30 -25.31 3.15
C LYS A 583 -5.94 -25.78 4.57
N GLY A 584 -5.51 -24.87 5.46
CA GLY A 584 -5.05 -25.20 6.81
C GLY A 584 -3.73 -26.01 6.86
N LYS A 585 -2.93 -26.03 5.77
CA LYS A 585 -1.73 -26.85 5.60
C LYS A 585 -0.44 -26.10 5.93
N TYR A 586 -0.36 -25.52 7.10
CA TYR A 586 0.80 -24.78 7.63
C TYR A 586 0.83 -24.95 9.14
N GLN A 587 1.95 -24.59 9.77
CA GLN A 587 2.14 -24.81 11.21
C GLN A 587 2.48 -23.52 11.94
N VAL A 588 3.63 -22.92 11.66
CA VAL A 588 4.07 -21.63 12.16
C VAL A 588 4.31 -20.71 10.96
N PHE A 589 3.92 -19.46 11.04
CA PHE A 589 3.97 -18.55 9.91
C PHE A 589 4.26 -17.12 10.33
N TRP A 590 4.90 -16.36 9.44
CA TRP A 590 5.08 -14.92 9.58
C TRP A 590 3.94 -14.18 8.89
N THR A 591 3.38 -13.19 9.56
CA THR A 591 2.37 -12.30 8.96
C THR A 591 2.36 -10.95 9.64
N GLY A 592 1.59 -10.01 9.09
CA GLY A 592 1.32 -8.70 9.67
C GLY A 592 -0.05 -8.20 9.24
N TRP A 593 -0.51 -7.17 9.91
CA TRP A 593 -1.72 -6.46 9.58
C TRP A 593 -1.48 -4.96 9.53
N ASN A 594 -1.88 -4.35 8.43
CA ASN A 594 -1.92 -2.91 8.29
C ASN A 594 -3.34 -2.44 8.58
N ALA A 595 -3.50 -1.43 9.43
CA ALA A 595 -4.81 -0.93 9.76
C ALA A 595 -5.58 -0.45 8.52
N ASP A 596 -6.84 -0.86 8.42
CA ASP A 596 -7.80 -0.24 7.51
C ASP A 596 -8.41 1.01 8.13
N TYR A 597 -8.56 1.00 9.46
CA TYR A 597 -9.04 2.10 10.29
C TYR A 597 -8.47 2.00 11.72
N PRO A 598 -8.39 3.12 12.47
CA PRO A 598 -7.69 3.19 13.75
C PRO A 598 -8.57 2.76 14.93
N ASP A 599 -9.08 1.52 14.90
CA ASP A 599 -9.88 0.93 15.99
C ASP A 599 -9.29 -0.43 16.41
N ALA A 600 -9.43 -0.76 17.70
CA ALA A 600 -8.97 -2.03 18.25
C ALA A 600 -9.64 -3.24 17.57
N GLU A 601 -10.86 -3.09 17.09
CA GLU A 601 -11.59 -4.12 16.34
C GLU A 601 -10.78 -4.59 15.13
N ASN A 602 -10.13 -3.68 14.40
CA ASN A 602 -9.36 -3.97 13.19
C ASN A 602 -8.07 -4.79 13.42
N PHE A 603 -7.73 -5.06 14.66
CA PHE A 603 -6.60 -5.93 15.03
C PHE A 603 -7.09 -7.18 15.78
N LEU A 604 -8.03 -7.02 16.71
CA LEU A 604 -8.52 -8.12 17.52
C LEU A 604 -9.37 -9.11 16.71
N PHE A 605 -9.95 -8.69 15.56
CA PHE A 605 -10.68 -9.56 14.64
C PHE A 605 -9.79 -10.66 14.01
N LEU A 606 -8.45 -10.48 14.01
CA LEU A 606 -7.48 -11.47 13.57
C LEU A 606 -7.45 -12.73 14.45
N LEU A 607 -8.08 -12.65 15.63
CA LEU A 607 -8.24 -13.77 16.57
C LEU A 607 -9.70 -14.15 16.82
N TYR A 608 -10.65 -13.50 16.14
CA TYR A 608 -12.07 -13.81 16.24
C TYR A 608 -12.40 -15.13 15.53
N GLY A 609 -12.95 -16.12 16.24
CA GLY A 609 -13.18 -17.48 15.72
C GLY A 609 -14.05 -17.54 14.47
N PRO A 610 -15.20 -16.82 14.40
CA PRO A 610 -16.01 -16.73 13.18
C PRO A 610 -15.31 -16.11 11.97
N ASN A 611 -14.12 -15.51 12.15
CA ASN A 611 -13.27 -14.98 11.09
C ASN A 611 -12.12 -15.93 10.70
N GLY A 612 -12.21 -17.21 11.10
CA GLY A 612 -11.18 -18.23 10.83
C GLY A 612 -10.94 -18.46 9.35
N LYS A 613 -9.67 -18.40 8.94
CA LYS A 613 -9.26 -18.44 7.51
C LYS A 613 -9.71 -19.72 6.81
N THR A 614 -9.44 -20.86 7.40
CA THR A 614 -9.69 -22.16 6.76
C THR A 614 -11.18 -22.50 6.62
N LYS A 615 -12.00 -22.09 7.60
CA LYS A 615 -13.43 -22.43 7.64
C LYS A 615 -14.32 -21.39 6.99
N PHE A 616 -13.96 -20.12 7.11
CA PHE A 616 -14.83 -19.00 6.77
C PHE A 616 -14.20 -18.04 5.74
N ASP A 617 -12.96 -18.31 5.30
CA ASP A 617 -12.14 -17.47 4.43
C ASP A 617 -11.94 -16.03 4.96
N GLY A 618 -12.02 -15.87 6.30
CA GLY A 618 -11.77 -14.60 6.97
C GLY A 618 -10.26 -14.32 7.14
N GLU A 619 -9.91 -13.33 7.97
CA GLU A 619 -8.51 -12.89 8.15
C GLU A 619 -7.83 -13.47 9.40
N ASN A 620 -8.54 -14.26 10.21
CA ASN A 620 -7.93 -15.00 11.32
C ASN A 620 -7.10 -16.19 10.79
N THR A 621 -5.90 -15.87 10.34
CA THR A 621 -4.94 -16.85 9.79
C THR A 621 -4.50 -17.87 10.85
N SER A 622 -4.50 -17.53 12.14
CA SER A 622 -4.24 -18.50 13.21
C SER A 622 -5.33 -19.57 13.37
N ASN A 623 -6.51 -19.38 12.77
CA ASN A 623 -7.70 -20.19 13.03
C ASN A 623 -8.03 -20.33 14.53
N TYR A 624 -7.64 -19.31 15.32
CA TYR A 624 -7.90 -19.27 16.75
C TYR A 624 -9.41 -19.20 17.01
N SER A 625 -9.89 -19.93 18.01
CA SER A 625 -11.29 -19.91 18.42
C SER A 625 -11.35 -20.15 19.92
N ASN A 626 -11.87 -19.18 20.63
CA ASN A 626 -12.11 -19.22 22.06
C ASN A 626 -13.48 -18.60 22.33
N PRO A 627 -14.46 -19.35 22.87
CA PRO A 627 -15.83 -18.85 23.05
C PRO A 627 -15.93 -17.60 23.94
N GLU A 628 -15.04 -17.46 24.94
CA GLU A 628 -15.01 -16.27 25.79
C GLU A 628 -14.48 -15.07 25.03
N TYR A 629 -13.39 -15.25 24.27
CA TYR A 629 -12.85 -14.22 23.38
C TYR A 629 -13.90 -13.77 22.36
N ASP A 630 -14.55 -14.72 21.69
CA ASP A 630 -15.56 -14.45 20.66
C ASP A 630 -16.76 -13.68 21.21
N LYS A 631 -17.20 -14.00 22.43
CA LYS A 631 -18.25 -13.29 23.15
C LYS A 631 -17.84 -11.83 23.46
N LEU A 632 -16.66 -11.67 24.04
CA LEU A 632 -16.11 -10.35 24.39
C LEU A 632 -15.87 -9.49 23.14
N PHE A 633 -15.36 -10.08 22.05
CA PHE A 633 -15.17 -9.38 20.77
C PHE A 633 -16.51 -8.87 20.22
N THR A 634 -17.54 -9.72 20.23
CA THR A 634 -18.89 -9.32 19.80
C THR A 634 -19.43 -8.19 20.66
N GLN A 635 -19.21 -8.23 21.98
CA GLN A 635 -19.61 -7.15 22.89
C GLN A 635 -18.85 -5.85 22.59
N MET A 636 -17.52 -5.93 22.41
CA MET A 636 -16.66 -4.78 22.12
C MET A 636 -17.12 -4.00 20.87
N LYS A 637 -17.50 -4.71 19.81
CA LYS A 637 -17.96 -4.12 18.54
C LYS A 637 -19.17 -3.20 18.67
N LEU A 638 -19.99 -3.43 19.70
CA LEU A 638 -21.22 -2.68 19.95
C LEU A 638 -21.00 -1.44 20.83
N LEU A 639 -19.79 -1.25 21.36
CA LEU A 639 -19.48 -0.19 22.32
C LEU A 639 -18.80 0.99 21.63
N ASP A 640 -19.23 2.18 22.02
CA ASP A 640 -18.52 3.42 21.73
C ASP A 640 -17.22 3.52 22.56
N ASP A 641 -16.25 4.31 22.10
CA ASP A 641 -15.01 4.53 22.83
C ASP A 641 -15.28 5.10 24.22
N GLY A 642 -14.75 4.42 25.23
CA GLY A 642 -14.96 4.78 26.63
C GLY A 642 -14.47 3.69 27.60
N PRO A 643 -14.66 3.91 28.92
CA PRO A 643 -14.14 2.99 29.95
C PRO A 643 -14.68 1.55 29.80
N GLN A 644 -15.92 1.39 29.36
CA GLN A 644 -16.52 0.05 29.17
C GLN A 644 -15.84 -0.71 28.03
N LYS A 645 -15.67 -0.07 26.86
CA LYS A 645 -14.96 -0.67 25.70
C LYS A 645 -13.51 -0.98 26.08
N GLN A 646 -12.84 -0.07 26.79
CA GLN A 646 -11.49 -0.28 27.27
C GLN A 646 -11.38 -1.53 28.17
N ALA A 647 -12.29 -1.71 29.11
CA ALA A 647 -12.28 -2.87 30.01
C ALA A 647 -12.48 -4.21 29.24
N VAL A 648 -13.29 -4.21 28.20
CA VAL A 648 -13.48 -5.38 27.34
C VAL A 648 -12.23 -5.64 26.49
N ILE A 649 -11.62 -4.60 25.94
CA ILE A 649 -10.36 -4.71 25.18
C ILE A 649 -9.24 -5.27 26.07
N ASP A 650 -9.09 -4.79 27.30
CA ASP A 650 -8.09 -5.27 28.24
C ASP A 650 -8.25 -6.80 28.52
N GLN A 651 -9.50 -7.29 28.61
CA GLN A 651 -9.78 -8.73 28.75
C GLN A 651 -9.41 -9.52 27.49
N LEU A 652 -9.78 -9.03 26.29
CA LEU A 652 -9.43 -9.66 25.02
C LEU A 652 -7.90 -9.78 24.84
N VAL A 653 -7.17 -8.70 25.15
CA VAL A 653 -5.71 -8.69 25.11
C VAL A 653 -5.13 -9.71 26.08
N LYS A 654 -5.64 -9.77 27.32
CA LYS A 654 -5.17 -10.73 28.32
C LYS A 654 -5.38 -12.19 27.88
N ILE A 655 -6.56 -12.51 27.34
CA ILE A 655 -6.84 -13.86 26.81
C ILE A 655 -5.86 -14.21 25.68
N SER A 656 -5.63 -13.27 24.76
CA SER A 656 -4.71 -13.49 23.64
C SER A 656 -3.26 -13.66 24.10
N GLN A 657 -2.82 -12.93 25.12
CA GLN A 657 -1.49 -13.12 25.75
C GLN A 657 -1.37 -14.49 26.41
N ASP A 658 -2.36 -14.87 27.25
CA ASP A 658 -2.34 -16.14 27.98
C ASP A 658 -2.40 -17.37 27.05
N ASP A 659 -3.24 -17.36 26.02
CA ASP A 659 -3.39 -18.45 25.07
C ASP A 659 -2.26 -18.52 24.03
N ALA A 660 -1.56 -17.41 23.84
CA ALA A 660 -0.44 -17.24 22.89
C ALA A 660 -0.74 -17.81 21.49
N PRO A 661 -1.82 -17.39 20.78
CA PRO A 661 -2.09 -17.82 19.41
C PRO A 661 -1.07 -17.27 18.42
N CYS A 662 -0.29 -16.30 18.84
CA CYS A 662 0.85 -15.76 18.12
C CYS A 662 1.92 -15.24 19.09
N SER A 663 3.16 -15.17 18.66
CA SER A 663 4.22 -14.38 19.28
C SER A 663 4.12 -12.97 18.73
N PHE A 664 3.70 -12.01 19.56
CA PHE A 664 3.60 -10.60 19.20
C PHE A 664 4.99 -10.08 18.85
N GLY A 665 5.12 -9.44 17.70
CA GLY A 665 6.41 -9.07 17.15
C GLY A 665 6.77 -7.62 17.38
N PHE A 666 6.39 -6.76 16.45
CA PHE A 666 6.72 -5.33 16.50
C PHE A 666 5.69 -4.49 15.78
N PHE A 667 5.66 -3.21 16.14
CA PHE A 667 4.91 -2.16 15.46
C PHE A 667 5.90 -1.36 14.60
N PRO A 668 5.87 -1.48 13.27
CA PRO A 668 6.85 -0.82 12.41
C PRO A 668 6.68 0.69 12.42
N PHE A 669 7.76 1.39 12.07
CA PHE A 669 7.69 2.81 11.78
C PHE A 669 7.40 3.02 10.29
N ALA A 670 6.49 3.92 9.97
CA ALA A 670 6.43 4.53 8.65
C ALA A 670 7.64 5.48 8.50
N SER A 671 8.36 5.37 7.40
CA SER A 671 9.52 6.21 7.13
C SER A 671 9.49 6.71 5.69
N ALA A 672 9.84 7.97 5.49
CA ALA A 672 10.05 8.54 4.17
C ALA A 672 11.34 9.35 4.14
N ALA A 673 12.16 9.14 3.12
CA ALA A 673 13.22 10.09 2.78
C ALA A 673 12.63 11.16 1.86
N VAL A 674 12.83 12.41 2.20
CA VAL A 674 12.22 13.55 1.53
C VAL A 674 13.28 14.58 1.22
N GLN A 675 13.28 15.09 -0.01
CA GLN A 675 14.18 16.15 -0.43
C GLN A 675 13.85 17.46 0.31
N HIS A 676 14.88 18.28 0.55
CA HIS A 676 14.71 19.53 1.31
C HIS A 676 13.78 20.55 0.65
N TRP A 677 13.58 20.48 -0.66
CA TRP A 677 12.61 21.31 -1.41
C TRP A 677 11.16 20.80 -1.38
N VAL A 678 10.87 19.70 -0.68
CA VAL A 678 9.51 19.18 -0.46
C VAL A 678 9.07 19.53 0.96
N TYR A 679 7.92 20.14 1.08
CA TYR A 679 7.34 20.63 2.32
C TYR A 679 6.07 19.89 2.69
N ASN A 680 5.64 20.02 3.93
CA ASN A 680 4.39 19.47 4.46
C ASN A 680 4.33 17.92 4.50
N SER A 681 5.47 17.23 4.45
CA SER A 681 5.49 15.78 4.55
C SER A 681 5.28 15.32 5.99
N LYS A 682 4.22 14.53 6.22
CA LYS A 682 3.92 13.81 7.48
C LYS A 682 3.32 12.45 7.13
N PRO A 683 4.17 11.47 6.73
CA PRO A 683 3.69 10.17 6.27
C PRO A 683 2.94 9.41 7.37
N ALA A 684 1.89 8.71 6.95
CA ALA A 684 1.13 7.76 7.75
C ALA A 684 0.33 6.83 6.81
N ILE A 685 0.20 5.56 7.15
CA ILE A 685 -0.45 4.56 6.29
C ILE A 685 -1.92 4.87 6.03
N LEU A 686 -2.62 5.43 7.04
CA LEU A 686 -4.04 5.79 6.91
C LEU A 686 -4.27 7.11 6.16
N ILE A 687 -3.24 7.92 5.93
CA ILE A 687 -3.32 9.15 5.12
C ILE A 687 -2.88 8.83 3.69
N ARG A 688 -3.76 8.22 2.92
CA ARG A 688 -3.47 7.72 1.57
C ARG A 688 -3.55 8.81 0.50
N ASP A 689 -4.10 9.99 0.83
CA ASP A 689 -4.23 11.16 -0.03
C ASP A 689 -3.15 12.24 0.17
N GLN A 690 -1.95 11.83 0.59
CA GLN A 690 -0.84 12.75 0.96
C GLN A 690 -0.48 13.75 -0.14
N GLY A 691 -0.55 13.36 -1.41
CA GLY A 691 -0.16 14.20 -2.55
C GLY A 691 -0.84 15.57 -2.57
N ARG A 692 -2.07 15.69 -2.05
CA ARG A 692 -2.80 16.97 -1.98
C ARG A 692 -2.19 17.97 -0.98
N TYR A 693 -1.51 17.49 0.06
CA TYR A 693 -0.93 18.32 1.13
C TYR A 693 0.49 18.75 0.85
N LEU A 694 1.23 17.98 0.04
CA LEU A 694 2.62 18.25 -0.27
C LEU A 694 2.78 19.52 -1.09
N ARG A 695 3.83 20.30 -0.79
CA ARG A 695 4.28 21.45 -1.58
C ARG A 695 5.75 21.27 -1.92
N LEU A 696 6.18 21.73 -3.08
CA LEU A 696 7.57 21.69 -3.48
C LEU A 696 8.05 23.04 -4.05
N ASP A 697 9.37 23.27 -4.01
CA ASP A 697 10.04 24.38 -4.66
C ASP A 697 10.80 23.86 -5.89
N PRO A 698 10.29 24.06 -7.13
CA PRO A 698 10.95 23.60 -8.33
C PRO A 698 12.27 24.33 -8.63
N GLN A 699 12.45 25.56 -8.15
CA GLN A 699 13.68 26.34 -8.39
C GLN A 699 14.81 25.80 -7.53
N GLU A 700 14.54 25.52 -6.27
CA GLU A 700 15.47 24.89 -5.35
C GLU A 700 15.88 23.48 -5.82
N ARG A 701 14.92 22.70 -6.33
CA ARG A 701 15.20 21.40 -6.98
C ARG A 701 16.17 21.53 -8.15
N VAL A 702 15.92 22.45 -9.08
CA VAL A 702 16.78 22.66 -10.25
C VAL A 702 18.20 23.09 -9.83
N ALA A 703 18.30 23.96 -8.83
CA ALA A 703 19.60 24.39 -8.30
C ALA A 703 20.40 23.22 -7.70
N SER A 704 19.72 22.39 -6.90
CA SER A 704 20.30 21.21 -6.26
C SER A 704 20.70 20.13 -7.28
N LEU A 705 19.84 19.82 -8.24
CA LEU A 705 20.15 18.90 -9.34
C LEU A 705 21.41 19.33 -10.11
N LYS A 706 21.52 20.62 -10.42
CA LYS A 706 22.72 21.19 -11.09
C LYS A 706 23.97 21.12 -10.23
N ALA A 707 23.82 21.30 -8.93
CA ALA A 707 24.95 21.21 -7.99
C ALA A 707 25.45 19.77 -7.81
N TRP A 708 24.52 18.82 -7.65
CA TRP A 708 24.85 17.42 -7.33
C TRP A 708 25.29 16.60 -8.55
N ASN A 709 24.75 16.87 -9.73
CA ASN A 709 24.98 16.06 -10.94
C ASN A 709 25.97 16.74 -11.89
N LYS A 710 27.02 17.40 -11.34
CA LYS A 710 28.11 17.98 -12.17
C LYS A 710 28.84 16.86 -12.89
N PRO A 711 28.99 16.94 -14.23
CA PRO A 711 29.70 15.91 -14.97
C PRO A 711 31.17 15.86 -14.55
N ILE A 712 31.69 14.68 -14.29
CA ILE A 712 33.09 14.41 -14.01
C ILE A 712 33.78 14.18 -15.37
N TRP A 713 34.46 15.21 -15.90
CA TRP A 713 35.04 15.18 -17.24
C TRP A 713 36.40 14.45 -17.34
N TRP A 714 37.15 14.33 -16.25
CA TRP A 714 38.48 13.79 -16.30
C TRP A 714 38.58 12.32 -16.79
N PRO A 715 37.62 11.39 -16.47
CA PRO A 715 37.68 10.03 -17.02
C PRO A 715 37.45 10.01 -18.53
N ALA A 716 36.54 10.86 -19.03
CA ALA A 716 36.29 10.99 -20.47
C ALA A 716 37.52 11.57 -21.20
N VAL A 717 38.16 12.56 -20.60
CA VAL A 717 39.43 13.14 -21.15
C VAL A 717 40.54 12.09 -21.15
N LEU A 718 40.71 11.31 -20.08
CA LEU A 718 41.70 10.23 -20.05
C LEU A 718 41.38 9.15 -21.09
N GLY A 719 40.13 8.76 -21.25
CA GLY A 719 39.71 7.83 -22.29
C GLY A 719 40.00 8.33 -23.69
N ALA A 720 39.72 9.60 -23.98
CA ALA A 720 40.04 10.24 -25.25
C ALA A 720 41.54 10.30 -25.50
N LEU A 721 42.35 10.64 -24.49
CA LEU A 721 43.80 10.64 -24.59
C LEU A 721 44.38 9.24 -24.85
N ALA A 722 43.84 8.21 -24.16
CA ALA A 722 44.23 6.81 -24.37
C ALA A 722 43.85 6.35 -25.78
N ALA A 723 42.67 6.68 -26.27
CA ALA A 723 42.22 6.38 -27.63
C ALA A 723 43.15 7.10 -28.69
N ALA A 724 43.45 8.38 -28.47
CA ALA A 724 44.38 9.13 -29.33
C ALA A 724 45.78 8.51 -29.35
N ALA A 725 46.30 8.11 -28.18
CA ALA A 725 47.59 7.42 -28.08
C ALA A 725 47.61 6.09 -28.87
N LEU A 726 46.54 5.28 -28.74
CA LEU A 726 46.37 4.03 -29.50
C LEU A 726 46.31 4.28 -31.01
N ILE A 727 45.60 5.33 -31.45
CA ILE A 727 45.51 5.71 -32.86
C ILE A 727 46.91 6.12 -33.37
N VAL A 728 47.63 6.95 -32.63
CA VAL A 728 49.00 7.37 -32.97
C VAL A 728 49.94 6.17 -33.03
N PHE A 729 49.85 5.25 -32.08
CA PHE A 729 50.64 4.00 -32.09
C PHE A 729 50.30 3.13 -33.29
N ALA A 730 49.02 2.93 -33.60
CA ALA A 730 48.58 2.18 -34.78
C ALA A 730 49.08 2.81 -36.09
N LEU A 731 48.98 4.14 -36.22
CA LEU A 731 49.46 4.86 -37.39
C LEU A 731 51.01 4.79 -37.55
N ARG A 732 51.73 4.88 -36.43
CA ARG A 732 53.22 4.71 -36.44
C ARG A 732 53.61 3.28 -36.81
N SER A 733 52.90 2.28 -36.27
CA SER A 733 53.12 0.87 -36.61
C SER A 733 52.80 0.57 -38.07
N PHE A 734 51.66 1.11 -38.60
CA PHE A 734 51.30 1.00 -40.00
C PHE A 734 52.37 1.65 -40.92
N ARG A 735 52.80 2.88 -40.65
CA ARG A 735 53.86 3.56 -41.41
C ARG A 735 55.22 2.83 -41.34
N ARG A 736 55.51 2.20 -40.19
CA ARG A 736 56.71 1.35 -40.06
C ARG A 736 56.61 0.11 -40.96
N ARG A 737 55.47 -0.55 -41.01
CA ARG A 737 55.23 -1.72 -41.89
C ARG A 737 55.26 -1.33 -43.37
N GLU A 738 54.65 -0.23 -43.77
CA GLU A 738 54.78 0.28 -45.16
C GLU A 738 56.27 0.57 -45.58
N ARG A 739 57.03 1.19 -44.69
CA ARG A 739 58.45 1.45 -44.96
C ARG A 739 59.31 0.19 -45.03
N MET A 740 58.94 -0.87 -44.27
CA MET A 740 59.64 -2.16 -44.35
C MET A 740 59.28 -2.91 -45.64
N ASN A 741 58.04 -2.88 -46.06
CA ASN A 741 57.66 -3.47 -47.35
C ASN A 741 58.22 -2.75 -48.56
N ALA A 742 58.26 -1.43 -48.51
CA ALA A 742 58.89 -0.64 -49.57
C ALA A 742 60.41 -0.87 -49.68
N ARG A 743 61.12 -1.27 -48.60
CA ARG A 743 62.56 -1.64 -48.64
C ARG A 743 62.78 -3.09 -49.08
N GLY A 744 61.76 -3.97 -48.96
CA GLY A 744 61.84 -5.38 -49.39
C GLY A 744 61.62 -5.58 -50.90
N GLU A 745 61.10 -4.58 -51.62
CA GLU A 745 60.89 -4.65 -53.07
C GLU A 745 62.15 -4.14 -53.92
N ILE A 746 63.25 -3.72 -53.28
CA ILE A 746 64.47 -3.27 -53.95
C ILE A 746 65.57 -4.27 -53.63
N LEU A 747 65.49 -5.49 -54.16
CA LEU A 747 66.57 -6.37 -54.48
C LEU A 747 66.19 -7.22 -55.69
N PRO A 748 66.60 -6.84 -56.95
CA PRO A 748 66.73 -7.80 -58.03
C PRO A 748 68.05 -8.58 -57.89
N ALA A 749 68.00 -9.77 -58.37
CA ALA A 749 69.01 -10.77 -58.41
C ALA A 749 70.44 -10.32 -58.74
#